data_7b66641dba1c6afc1d2817c65f62d77a
#
_entry.id   7b66641dba1c6afc1d2817c65f62d77a
#
_cell.length_a   1.000
_cell.length_b   1.000
_cell.length_c   1.000
_cell.angle_alpha   90.00
_cell.angle_beta   90.00
_cell.angle_gamma   90.00
#
_symmetry.space_group_name_H-M   'P 1'
#
loop_
_entity.id
_entity.type
_entity.pdbx_description
1 polymer ?
#
loop_
_entity_poly.entity_id
_entity_poly.type
_entity_poly.pdbx_seq_one_letter_code
_entity_poly.pdbx_strand_id
1 'polypeptide(L)'
;MTKRTIIFGLLLMTTLISIVLIPQPQPALAQACAIKNEILDPQPFVWTDAGDHFVGVLEYGEATFTINGETLTTRAYRQEGGCYSIPGPTLNMAPGNKYVLRFRNLLPYEAPSPVHNSFKDPNITNVHTHGLHISGESPGDDVTRMFEGGFGGDYVYDIPADHMGGTFWYHAHHHGSTFLQVSTGGFGFIIIDDSGDGVPANVAAMTERLVLIGYLDPGAAGTGGDTLVSGTLPAGWTVNGTVNGTLTVPPDTWQHWRVLLADRDSRTKDVTVGANCEVMLLARDGVWRTSAPKDLPTGTINITGASRADLAVRCNGNSDIKVGNVTVANVVVAGSPNNPDAHPFAADGASMWSANRPTYLRDLRNVNSVHIERISMGARTVNGSKFDVNTPAFTLNADAVQEWDIKGAVNHPFHLHIYHFQALSGCGGDFEEGEYYDTLAANCKVRFDMNAATSSPYAGRTIMHCHILAHEDEGAMTWMDVVGGTPEPTFPVGQGYTAYYPLSASPPAAPSGLIAAAVSSSAIDLSWNDISDNETGFNIERSLDGVNFSFLDTVGANVNNYSDTGLTPSTTYWYRVNAENASGTSGWSNTASATTNEDPGGPTAVQIGSVTVTTVNIGQGQKRGRAIVVVVDDLGAPVAGAIVTGDFSGTLNEPGVSGSPTDATGTTVIDTTGSAKGGVSVTFCVTSITHPTLSDWIGNVCASN
;
A
#
# COMPACT_ATOMS: atom_id res chain seq x y z
N MET A 1 13.46 5.25 -89.16
CA MET A 1 14.29 4.82 -88.03
C MET A 1 13.46 4.97 -86.71
N THR A 2 12.78 3.91 -86.34
CA THR A 2 11.80 3.88 -85.28
C THR A 2 12.47 3.42 -83.99
N LYS A 3 12.43 4.27 -82.94
CA LYS A 3 12.84 3.90 -81.61
C LYS A 3 11.62 3.29 -80.86
N ARG A 4 11.75 2.02 -80.48
CA ARG A 4 10.79 1.34 -79.56
C ARG A 4 11.13 1.72 -78.15
N THR A 5 10.17 2.27 -77.39
CA THR A 5 10.23 2.47 -75.97
C THR A 5 9.61 1.21 -75.27
N ILE A 6 10.36 0.55 -74.45
CA ILE A 6 9.84 -0.53 -73.60
C ILE A 6 9.41 0.09 -72.26
N ILE A 7 8.14 -0.05 -71.90
CA ILE A 7 7.57 0.34 -70.60
C ILE A 7 7.61 -0.93 -69.72
N PHE A 8 8.40 -0.87 -68.65
CA PHE A 8 8.37 -1.84 -67.55
C PHE A 8 7.25 -1.42 -66.59
N GLY A 9 6.17 -2.18 -66.56
CA GLY A 9 5.14 -2.05 -65.55
C GLY A 9 5.59 -2.72 -64.25
N LEU A 10 5.78 -1.95 -63.21
CA LEU A 10 6.01 -2.40 -61.81
C LEU A 10 4.67 -2.68 -61.14
N LEU A 11 4.30 -3.95 -60.99
CA LEU A 11 3.10 -4.34 -60.26
C LEU A 11 3.44 -4.28 -58.73
N LEU A 12 2.95 -3.27 -58.06
CA LEU A 12 3.04 -3.16 -56.59
C LEU A 12 1.93 -4.01 -55.99
N MET A 13 2.29 -5.19 -55.49
CA MET A 13 1.39 -6.00 -54.66
C MET A 13 1.41 -5.43 -53.22
N THR A 14 0.40 -4.66 -52.85
CA THR A 14 0.15 -4.28 -51.47
C THR A 14 -0.52 -5.44 -50.75
N THR A 15 0.25 -6.21 -49.98
CA THR A 15 -0.30 -7.11 -48.98
C THR A 15 -0.82 -6.28 -47.80
N LEU A 16 -2.13 -6.18 -47.67
CA LEU A 16 -2.78 -5.74 -46.43
C LEU A 16 -2.53 -6.81 -45.35
N ILE A 17 -1.62 -6.54 -44.47
CA ILE A 17 -1.52 -7.28 -43.20
C ILE A 17 -2.63 -6.74 -42.30
N SER A 18 -3.74 -7.49 -42.19
CA SER A 18 -4.75 -7.23 -41.16
C SER A 18 -4.12 -7.58 -39.80
N ILE A 19 -3.69 -6.56 -39.05
CA ILE A 19 -3.32 -6.71 -37.65
C ILE A 19 -4.63 -6.99 -36.91
N VAL A 20 -4.88 -8.24 -36.58
CA VAL A 20 -5.90 -8.60 -35.58
C VAL A 20 -5.38 -8.10 -34.24
N LEU A 21 -5.90 -6.98 -33.78
CA LEU A 21 -5.74 -6.54 -32.39
C LEU A 21 -6.45 -7.58 -31.51
N ILE A 22 -5.70 -8.55 -31.01
CA ILE A 22 -6.16 -9.37 -29.88
C ILE A 22 -6.28 -8.41 -28.71
N PRO A 23 -7.47 -8.27 -28.06
CA PRO A 23 -7.56 -7.50 -26.84
C PRO A 23 -6.60 -8.09 -25.84
N GLN A 24 -5.59 -7.32 -25.43
CA GLN A 24 -4.71 -7.69 -24.33
C GLN A 24 -5.58 -7.87 -23.08
N PRO A 25 -5.43 -8.95 -22.30
CA PRO A 25 -6.07 -9.05 -21.01
C PRO A 25 -5.65 -7.82 -20.21
N GLN A 26 -6.60 -7.06 -19.70
CA GLN A 26 -6.31 -5.97 -18.77
C GLN A 26 -5.55 -6.58 -17.60
N PRO A 27 -4.44 -5.98 -17.14
CA PRO A 27 -3.76 -6.44 -15.94
C PRO A 27 -4.80 -6.47 -14.81
N ALA A 28 -4.78 -7.52 -14.01
CA ALA A 28 -5.63 -7.59 -12.83
C ALA A 28 -5.40 -6.32 -12.01
N LEU A 29 -6.49 -5.59 -11.71
CA LEU A 29 -6.40 -4.36 -10.92
C LEU A 29 -5.62 -4.66 -9.64
N ALA A 30 -4.53 -3.92 -9.45
CA ALA A 30 -3.68 -4.13 -8.30
C ALA A 30 -4.47 -3.91 -7.00
N GLN A 31 -4.15 -4.67 -5.97
CA GLN A 31 -4.95 -4.71 -4.76
C GLN A 31 -4.96 -3.37 -4.04
N ALA A 32 -6.15 -2.81 -3.81
CA ALA A 32 -6.37 -1.69 -2.90
C ALA A 32 -6.29 -2.16 -1.44
N CYS A 33 -5.75 -1.31 -0.57
CA CYS A 33 -5.82 -1.55 0.87
C CYS A 33 -7.27 -1.52 1.34
N ALA A 34 -7.61 -2.37 2.30
CA ALA A 34 -8.94 -2.37 2.88
C ALA A 34 -9.18 -1.08 3.68
N ILE A 35 -10.18 -0.30 3.30
CA ILE A 35 -10.62 0.86 4.05
C ILE A 35 -11.58 0.40 5.15
N LYS A 36 -11.25 0.73 6.39
CA LYS A 36 -12.03 0.40 7.57
C LYS A 36 -12.91 1.59 7.97
N ASN A 37 -13.94 1.35 8.77
CA ASN A 37 -14.73 2.44 9.38
C ASN A 37 -13.94 3.16 10.51
N GLU A 38 -12.95 2.51 11.11
CA GLU A 38 -12.01 3.12 12.04
C GLU A 38 -10.95 3.91 11.25
N ILE A 39 -10.77 5.17 11.60
CA ILE A 39 -9.77 6.04 11.02
C ILE A 39 -8.42 5.68 11.63
N LEU A 40 -7.58 5.08 10.82
CA LEU A 40 -6.19 4.73 11.15
C LEU A 40 -5.23 5.72 10.51
N ASP A 41 -4.06 5.89 11.12
CA ASP A 41 -2.99 6.65 10.48
C ASP A 41 -2.56 5.96 9.18
N PRO A 42 -2.22 6.71 8.13
CA PRO A 42 -1.73 6.14 6.88
C PRO A 42 -0.48 5.29 7.11
N GLN A 43 -0.27 4.27 6.30
CA GLN A 43 0.87 3.38 6.44
C GLN A 43 2.19 4.15 6.25
N PRO A 44 3.20 3.93 7.10
CA PRO A 44 4.51 4.53 6.90
C PRO A 44 5.18 3.93 5.67
N PHE A 45 5.83 4.77 4.90
CA PHE A 45 6.72 4.35 3.81
C PHE A 45 8.04 3.83 4.39
N VAL A 46 8.51 2.70 3.92
CA VAL A 46 9.74 2.07 4.40
C VAL A 46 10.90 2.45 3.49
N TRP A 47 11.87 3.16 4.04
CA TRP A 47 13.11 3.46 3.38
C TRP A 47 14.15 2.38 3.64
N THR A 48 14.92 2.02 2.62
CA THR A 48 16.07 1.12 2.74
C THR A 48 17.34 1.94 2.88
N ASP A 49 18.11 1.67 3.91
CA ASP A 49 19.41 2.31 4.13
C ASP A 49 20.43 1.77 3.10
N ALA A 50 20.99 2.65 2.27
CA ALA A 50 22.01 2.35 1.28
C ALA A 50 23.41 2.86 1.72
N GLY A 51 23.55 3.33 2.97
CA GLY A 51 24.80 3.76 3.60
C GLY A 51 24.96 5.27 3.66
N ASP A 52 25.03 5.96 2.52
CA ASP A 52 25.15 7.42 2.43
C ASP A 52 23.83 8.11 2.04
N HIS A 53 22.78 7.31 1.82
CA HIS A 53 21.43 7.77 1.51
C HIS A 53 20.39 6.67 1.82
N PHE A 54 19.13 7.05 1.75
CA PHE A 54 17.99 6.12 1.84
C PHE A 54 17.34 5.98 0.48
N VAL A 55 16.83 4.78 0.15
CA VAL A 55 16.14 4.54 -1.11
C VAL A 55 14.79 3.87 -0.87
N GLY A 56 13.80 4.25 -1.67
CA GLY A 56 12.49 3.61 -1.65
C GLY A 56 11.78 3.77 -2.99
N VAL A 57 10.82 2.90 -3.28
CA VAL A 57 10.06 2.91 -4.52
C VAL A 57 8.61 3.29 -4.25
N LEU A 58 8.16 4.38 -4.85
CA LEU A 58 6.77 4.85 -4.83
C LEU A 58 6.14 4.62 -6.19
N GLU A 59 5.03 3.92 -6.21
CA GLU A 59 4.28 3.61 -7.43
C GLU A 59 2.95 4.35 -7.45
N TYR A 60 2.56 4.82 -8.63
CA TYR A 60 1.27 5.43 -8.91
C TYR A 60 0.51 4.61 -9.93
N GLY A 61 -0.71 4.20 -9.61
CA GLY A 61 -1.46 3.31 -10.49
C GLY A 61 -2.95 3.26 -10.13
N GLU A 62 -3.71 2.43 -10.84
CA GLU A 62 -5.14 2.30 -10.69
C GLU A 62 -5.50 1.15 -9.72
N ALA A 63 -6.45 1.40 -8.83
CA ALA A 63 -7.00 0.40 -7.93
C ALA A 63 -8.48 0.62 -7.65
N THR A 64 -9.20 -0.44 -7.27
CA THR A 64 -10.59 -0.37 -6.85
C THR A 64 -10.72 -0.48 -5.35
N PHE A 65 -11.23 0.56 -4.74
CA PHE A 65 -11.51 0.66 -3.30
C PHE A 65 -12.99 0.34 -3.03
N THR A 66 -13.24 -0.22 -1.84
CA THR A 66 -14.59 -0.33 -1.30
C THR A 66 -14.68 0.53 -0.04
N ILE A 67 -15.54 1.54 -0.07
CA ILE A 67 -15.73 2.52 1.01
C ILE A 67 -17.21 2.50 1.41
N ASN A 68 -17.51 2.04 2.61
CA ASN A 68 -18.91 1.90 3.13
C ASN A 68 -19.86 1.12 2.19
N GLY A 69 -19.32 0.12 1.47
CA GLY A 69 -20.10 -0.70 0.53
C GLY A 69 -20.19 -0.13 -0.89
N GLU A 70 -19.77 1.11 -1.10
CA GLU A 70 -19.66 1.74 -2.42
C GLU A 70 -18.27 1.46 -3.03
N THR A 71 -18.19 1.42 -4.34
CA THR A 71 -16.93 1.20 -5.06
C THR A 71 -16.37 2.49 -5.63
N LEU A 72 -15.04 2.58 -5.67
CA LEU A 72 -14.29 3.66 -6.28
C LEU A 72 -13.08 3.05 -6.98
N THR A 73 -13.10 3.01 -8.31
CA THR A 73 -11.90 2.70 -9.10
C THR A 73 -11.22 4.02 -9.44
N THR A 74 -10.00 4.20 -8.95
CA THR A 74 -9.27 5.45 -9.06
C THR A 74 -7.77 5.22 -9.03
N ARG A 75 -7.01 6.30 -9.13
CA ARG A 75 -5.55 6.32 -9.06
C ARG A 75 -5.10 6.66 -7.66
N ALA A 76 -4.08 5.96 -7.19
CA ALA A 76 -3.53 6.14 -5.85
C ALA A 76 -2.04 5.79 -5.83
N TYR A 77 -1.40 6.09 -4.70
CA TYR A 77 -0.01 5.72 -4.45
C TYR A 77 0.08 4.43 -3.63
N ARG A 78 1.17 3.70 -3.83
CA ARG A 78 1.61 2.62 -2.96
C ARG A 78 3.13 2.59 -2.86
N GLN A 79 3.66 2.00 -1.83
CA GLN A 79 5.02 1.49 -1.84
C GLN A 79 5.07 0.22 -2.69
N GLU A 80 6.17 -0.02 -3.40
CA GLU A 80 6.39 -1.24 -4.16
C GLU A 80 6.10 -2.50 -3.32
N GLY A 81 5.37 -3.45 -3.90
CA GLY A 81 4.92 -4.66 -3.21
C GLY A 81 3.80 -4.48 -2.19
N GLY A 82 3.39 -3.24 -1.91
CA GLY A 82 2.26 -2.92 -1.03
C GLY A 82 0.93 -2.80 -1.77
N CYS A 83 -0.16 -2.58 -1.02
CA CYS A 83 -1.46 -2.25 -1.59
C CYS A 83 -1.59 -0.74 -1.83
N TYR A 84 -2.37 -0.33 -2.84
CA TYR A 84 -2.73 1.08 -3.06
C TYR A 84 -3.59 1.61 -1.93
N SER A 85 -3.32 2.84 -1.48
CA SER A 85 -4.06 3.48 -0.39
C SER A 85 -4.42 4.93 -0.69
N ILE A 86 -5.47 5.42 -0.06
CA ILE A 86 -5.88 6.82 -0.03
C ILE A 86 -6.02 7.22 1.44
N PRO A 87 -5.19 8.15 1.94
CA PRO A 87 -4.00 8.72 1.29
C PRO A 87 -2.93 7.67 1.01
N GLY A 88 -1.98 8.00 0.14
CA GLY A 88 -0.78 7.22 -0.10
C GLY A 88 0.09 7.06 1.17
N PRO A 89 1.14 6.23 1.13
CA PRO A 89 2.00 5.97 2.30
C PRO A 89 2.69 7.24 2.79
N THR A 90 2.86 7.37 4.10
CA THR A 90 3.52 8.52 4.74
C THR A 90 5.03 8.44 4.56
N LEU A 91 5.63 9.44 3.91
CA LEU A 91 7.07 9.56 3.75
C LEU A 91 7.68 10.17 5.03
N ASN A 92 8.28 9.34 5.88
CA ASN A 92 8.99 9.81 7.07
C ASN A 92 10.45 10.06 6.71
N MET A 93 10.93 11.27 6.91
CA MET A 93 12.29 11.70 6.60
C MET A 93 12.88 12.50 7.77
N ALA A 94 14.20 12.69 7.78
CA ALA A 94 14.89 13.43 8.84
C ALA A 94 15.86 14.46 8.26
N PRO A 95 16.05 15.60 8.94
CA PRO A 95 17.06 16.59 8.56
C PRO A 95 18.46 15.99 8.46
N GLY A 96 19.25 16.46 7.52
CA GLY A 96 20.63 16.01 7.29
C GLY A 96 20.76 14.70 6.50
N ASN A 97 19.67 14.09 6.09
CA ASN A 97 19.67 12.85 5.32
C ASN A 97 19.29 13.09 3.85
N LYS A 98 19.80 12.23 3.02
CA LYS A 98 19.48 12.19 1.58
C LYS A 98 18.58 11.00 1.27
N TYR A 99 17.53 11.23 0.49
CA TYR A 99 16.55 10.24 0.10
C TYR A 99 16.48 10.15 -1.42
N VAL A 100 16.55 8.94 -1.97
CA VAL A 100 16.28 8.67 -3.38
C VAL A 100 14.91 8.01 -3.49
N LEU A 101 13.95 8.76 -3.99
CA LEU A 101 12.62 8.23 -4.27
C LEU A 101 12.57 7.77 -5.72
N ARG A 102 12.53 6.45 -5.94
CA ARG A 102 12.26 5.85 -7.24
C ARG A 102 10.79 5.92 -7.53
N PHE A 103 10.39 6.82 -8.38
CA PHE A 103 8.99 6.99 -8.76
C PHE A 103 8.66 6.17 -10.00
N ARG A 104 7.53 5.46 -9.99
CA ARG A 104 7.04 4.66 -11.12
C ARG A 104 5.58 4.97 -11.40
N ASN A 105 5.27 5.33 -12.64
CA ASN A 105 3.92 5.49 -13.14
C ASN A 105 3.45 4.19 -13.84
N LEU A 106 2.60 3.43 -13.17
CA LEU A 106 2.07 2.14 -13.64
C LEU A 106 0.76 2.27 -14.43
N LEU A 107 0.34 3.49 -14.76
CA LEU A 107 -0.83 3.73 -15.59
C LEU A 107 -0.58 3.32 -17.06
N PRO A 108 -1.62 3.13 -17.86
CA PRO A 108 -1.47 2.92 -19.30
C PRO A 108 -0.71 4.07 -19.97
N TYR A 109 0.14 3.74 -20.94
CA TYR A 109 0.87 4.76 -21.70
C TYR A 109 -0.09 5.74 -22.39
N GLU A 110 0.25 7.00 -22.29
CA GLU A 110 -0.39 8.11 -22.98
C GLU A 110 0.69 9.05 -23.53
N ALA A 111 0.57 9.43 -24.80
CA ALA A 111 1.49 10.40 -25.40
C ALA A 111 1.17 11.81 -24.90
N PRO A 112 2.18 12.61 -24.50
CA PRO A 112 1.96 13.97 -24.04
C PRO A 112 1.22 14.83 -25.08
N SER A 113 0.20 15.53 -24.63
CA SER A 113 -0.55 16.46 -25.48
C SER A 113 0.25 17.73 -25.76
N PRO A 114 0.27 18.24 -26.99
CA PRO A 114 0.87 19.53 -27.30
C PRO A 114 0.06 20.74 -26.79
N VAL A 115 -1.15 20.50 -26.28
CA VAL A 115 -2.00 21.57 -25.75
C VAL A 115 -1.49 22.01 -24.39
N HIS A 116 -1.35 23.33 -24.19
CA HIS A 116 -0.92 23.89 -22.91
C HIS A 116 -2.06 24.62 -22.20
N ASN A 117 -1.96 24.75 -20.88
CA ASN A 117 -2.91 25.51 -20.05
C ASN A 117 -4.38 25.04 -20.22
N SER A 118 -4.58 23.74 -20.17
CA SER A 118 -5.89 23.09 -20.18
C SER A 118 -5.79 21.70 -19.54
N PHE A 119 -6.91 21.12 -19.15
CA PHE A 119 -6.94 19.72 -18.72
C PHE A 119 -6.47 18.80 -19.84
N LYS A 120 -5.50 17.94 -19.53
CA LYS A 120 -4.85 17.03 -20.47
C LYS A 120 -4.08 15.94 -19.74
N ASP A 121 -3.61 14.98 -20.50
CA ASP A 121 -2.61 14.00 -20.08
C ASP A 121 -2.99 13.26 -18.76
N PRO A 122 -4.20 12.68 -18.63
CA PRO A 122 -4.68 12.10 -17.40
C PRO A 122 -3.82 10.93 -16.87
N ASN A 123 -3.04 10.27 -17.72
CA ASN A 123 -2.14 9.17 -17.35
C ASN A 123 -0.68 9.61 -17.20
N ILE A 124 -0.37 10.90 -17.37
CA ILE A 124 0.95 11.45 -17.10
C ILE A 124 0.96 12.07 -15.71
N THR A 125 2.00 11.83 -14.93
CA THR A 125 2.07 12.28 -13.55
C THR A 125 3.50 12.60 -13.13
N ASN A 126 3.64 13.13 -11.92
CA ASN A 126 4.90 13.36 -11.22
C ASN A 126 4.64 13.36 -9.71
N VAL A 127 5.64 13.74 -8.91
CA VAL A 127 5.49 13.95 -7.47
C VAL A 127 6.04 15.33 -7.12
N HIS A 128 5.23 16.10 -6.40
CA HIS A 128 5.63 17.34 -5.74
C HIS A 128 5.67 17.14 -4.24
N THR A 129 6.72 17.68 -3.60
CA THR A 129 6.89 17.66 -2.14
C THR A 129 6.53 19.03 -1.55
N HIS A 130 5.25 19.24 -1.32
CA HIS A 130 4.68 20.52 -0.90
C HIS A 130 5.18 20.96 0.47
N GLY A 131 5.86 22.09 0.49
CA GLY A 131 6.36 22.77 1.68
C GLY A 131 7.80 22.41 2.07
N LEU A 132 8.46 21.45 1.47
CA LEU A 132 9.85 21.16 1.79
C LEU A 132 10.77 22.28 1.28
N HIS A 133 11.78 22.64 2.10
CA HIS A 133 12.84 23.56 1.71
C HIS A 133 14.01 22.77 1.10
N ILE A 134 13.87 22.42 -0.19
CA ILE A 134 14.82 21.62 -0.98
C ILE A 134 14.93 22.21 -2.39
N SER A 135 15.81 21.67 -3.26
CA SER A 135 15.92 22.15 -4.63
C SER A 135 14.66 21.91 -5.46
N GLY A 136 14.21 22.92 -6.20
CA GLY A 136 13.12 22.85 -7.17
C GLY A 136 13.55 22.41 -8.58
N GLU A 137 14.83 22.09 -8.79
CA GLU A 137 15.37 21.58 -10.04
C GLU A 137 15.61 20.06 -10.00
N SER A 138 15.61 19.44 -11.17
CA SER A 138 15.91 18.01 -11.29
C SER A 138 17.34 17.69 -10.80
N PRO A 139 17.55 16.65 -10.02
CA PRO A 139 16.60 15.59 -9.63
C PRO A 139 15.81 15.86 -8.33
N GLY A 140 15.78 17.07 -7.82
CA GLY A 140 14.99 17.47 -6.65
C GLY A 140 13.48 17.54 -6.93
N ASP A 141 12.81 18.53 -6.34
CA ASP A 141 11.35 18.71 -6.46
C ASP A 141 10.93 19.42 -7.77
N ASP A 142 11.41 18.92 -8.90
CA ASP A 142 11.12 19.46 -10.23
C ASP A 142 9.75 19.00 -10.74
N VAL A 143 8.74 19.83 -10.58
CA VAL A 143 7.36 19.55 -11.02
C VAL A 143 7.15 19.69 -12.53
N THR A 144 8.17 20.11 -13.28
CA THR A 144 8.10 20.13 -14.76
C THR A 144 8.45 18.78 -15.38
N ARG A 145 8.90 17.81 -14.57
CA ARG A 145 9.09 16.43 -14.99
C ARG A 145 7.74 15.78 -15.34
N MET A 146 7.77 14.93 -16.34
CA MET A 146 6.60 14.21 -16.83
C MET A 146 6.96 12.73 -16.91
N PHE A 147 6.16 11.89 -16.28
CA PHE A 147 6.27 10.44 -16.38
C PHE A 147 5.02 9.90 -17.02
N GLU A 148 5.13 9.50 -18.26
CA GLU A 148 4.07 8.80 -18.99
C GLU A 148 3.80 7.45 -18.34
N GLY A 149 2.64 6.88 -18.58
CA GLY A 149 2.32 5.53 -18.13
C GLY A 149 3.34 4.52 -18.64
N GLY A 150 3.87 3.67 -17.76
CA GLY A 150 4.96 2.75 -18.08
C GLY A 150 6.36 3.37 -18.01
N PHE A 151 6.50 4.56 -17.41
CA PHE A 151 7.79 5.21 -17.19
C PHE A 151 7.95 5.64 -15.73
N GLY A 152 9.18 5.87 -15.34
CA GLY A 152 9.55 6.34 -14.01
C GLY A 152 10.79 7.20 -14.02
N GLY A 153 11.18 7.65 -12.85
CA GLY A 153 12.41 8.38 -12.64
C GLY A 153 12.70 8.57 -11.16
N ASP A 154 13.95 8.83 -10.86
CA ASP A 154 14.41 8.98 -9.49
C ASP A 154 14.37 10.46 -9.10
N TYR A 155 13.85 10.76 -7.91
CA TYR A 155 14.00 12.05 -7.23
C TYR A 155 15.09 11.94 -6.18
N VAL A 156 15.81 13.05 -5.95
CA VAL A 156 16.77 13.14 -4.86
C VAL A 156 16.34 14.25 -3.92
N TYR A 157 15.87 13.87 -2.76
CA TYR A 157 15.54 14.81 -1.68
C TYR A 157 16.71 14.87 -0.71
N ASP A 158 17.53 15.90 -0.86
CA ASP A 158 18.65 16.19 0.03
C ASP A 158 18.15 17.15 1.12
N ILE A 159 17.73 16.59 2.26
CA ILE A 159 17.10 17.37 3.32
C ILE A 159 18.20 18.08 4.10
N PRO A 160 18.25 19.43 4.11
CA PRO A 160 19.27 20.17 4.85
C PRO A 160 19.30 19.82 6.33
N ALA A 161 20.46 19.85 6.95
CA ALA A 161 20.61 19.54 8.37
C ALA A 161 19.87 20.53 9.29
N ASP A 162 19.60 21.73 8.78
CA ASP A 162 18.80 22.76 9.46
C ASP A 162 17.37 22.88 8.91
N HIS A 163 16.90 21.88 8.15
CA HIS A 163 15.50 21.87 7.70
C HIS A 163 14.55 21.82 8.90
N MET A 164 13.52 22.66 8.91
CA MET A 164 12.48 22.63 9.93
C MET A 164 11.72 21.29 9.89
N GLY A 165 11.66 20.61 11.01
CA GLY A 165 10.81 19.44 11.15
C GLY A 165 9.32 19.81 11.19
N GLY A 166 8.44 18.88 10.87
CA GLY A 166 7.00 19.14 10.90
C GLY A 166 6.20 18.40 9.84
N THR A 167 5.00 18.92 9.57
CA THR A 167 3.99 18.31 8.72
C THR A 167 4.00 18.91 7.32
N PHE A 168 4.31 18.06 6.35
CA PHE A 168 4.33 18.37 4.92
C PHE A 168 3.51 17.33 4.17
N TRP A 169 3.43 17.42 2.84
CA TRP A 169 2.70 16.45 2.06
C TRP A 169 3.25 16.34 0.64
N TYR A 170 2.86 15.28 -0.07
CA TYR A 170 3.17 15.12 -1.47
C TYR A 170 1.88 14.89 -2.27
N HIS A 171 1.90 15.33 -3.51
CA HIS A 171 0.79 15.11 -4.42
C HIS A 171 1.25 15.13 -5.88
N ALA A 172 0.39 14.64 -6.76
CA ALA A 172 0.59 14.76 -8.19
C ALA A 172 0.50 16.23 -8.62
N HIS A 173 1.43 16.66 -9.49
CA HIS A 173 1.56 18.07 -9.90
C HIS A 173 1.86 18.22 -11.40
N HIS A 174 1.43 17.27 -12.24
CA HIS A 174 1.60 17.39 -13.69
C HIS A 174 0.62 18.45 -14.25
N HIS A 175 1.18 19.52 -14.82
CA HIS A 175 0.38 20.63 -15.37
C HIS A 175 -0.60 20.18 -16.45
N GLY A 176 -1.89 20.30 -16.17
CA GLY A 176 -3.01 19.81 -16.98
C GLY A 176 -3.76 18.64 -16.35
N SER A 177 -3.19 17.95 -15.36
CA SER A 177 -3.86 16.84 -14.67
C SER A 177 -3.75 16.89 -13.14
N THR A 178 -3.15 17.91 -12.57
CA THR A 178 -3.05 18.11 -11.12
C THR A 178 -4.44 18.05 -10.46
N PHE A 179 -5.40 18.83 -10.96
CA PHE A 179 -6.77 18.85 -10.47
C PHE A 179 -7.42 17.46 -10.48
N LEU A 180 -7.29 16.74 -11.60
CA LEU A 180 -7.90 15.42 -11.75
C LEU A 180 -7.29 14.42 -10.77
N GLN A 181 -5.96 14.37 -10.71
CA GLN A 181 -5.24 13.36 -9.92
C GLN A 181 -5.38 13.59 -8.42
N VAL A 182 -5.32 14.83 -7.94
CA VAL A 182 -5.54 15.16 -6.53
C VAL A 182 -7.00 14.95 -6.13
N SER A 183 -7.97 15.31 -6.99
CA SER A 183 -9.40 15.09 -6.73
C SER A 183 -9.75 13.60 -6.55
N THR A 184 -8.88 12.71 -6.96
CA THR A 184 -9.15 11.27 -7.00
C THR A 184 -8.27 10.45 -6.06
N GLY A 185 -7.39 11.09 -5.26
CA GLY A 185 -6.60 10.41 -4.21
C GLY A 185 -5.09 10.44 -4.40
N GLY A 186 -4.58 11.22 -5.37
CA GLY A 186 -3.15 11.35 -5.67
C GLY A 186 -2.38 12.23 -4.67
N PHE A 187 -2.38 11.87 -3.37
CA PHE A 187 -1.72 12.62 -2.29
C PHE A 187 -1.34 11.72 -1.10
N GLY A 188 -0.41 12.21 -0.26
CA GLY A 188 -0.01 11.57 0.99
C GLY A 188 0.80 12.50 1.89
N PHE A 189 1.04 12.12 3.14
CA PHE A 189 1.85 12.89 4.08
C PHE A 189 3.35 12.76 3.82
N ILE A 190 4.06 13.85 4.14
CA ILE A 190 5.49 13.84 4.44
C ILE A 190 5.64 14.33 5.88
N ILE A 191 6.37 13.58 6.70
CA ILE A 191 6.74 14.00 8.06
C ILE A 191 8.25 14.12 8.12
N ILE A 192 8.72 15.33 8.41
CA ILE A 192 10.13 15.56 8.72
C ILE A 192 10.29 15.52 10.24
N ASP A 193 11.24 14.72 10.72
CA ASP A 193 11.53 14.58 12.14
C ASP A 193 11.80 15.98 12.78
N ASP A 194 10.99 16.31 13.76
CA ASP A 194 11.03 17.58 14.48
C ASP A 194 11.64 17.48 15.90
N SER A 195 12.18 16.32 16.24
CA SER A 195 12.80 16.08 17.54
C SER A 195 13.98 17.01 17.87
N GLY A 196 14.62 17.59 16.84
CA GLY A 196 15.70 18.55 16.95
C GLY A 196 15.29 20.03 17.10
N ASP A 197 13.99 20.35 16.95
CA ASP A 197 13.51 21.73 16.80
C ASP A 197 13.30 22.45 18.14
N GLY A 198 13.69 21.86 19.25
CA GLY A 198 13.50 22.43 20.58
C GLY A 198 12.03 22.47 21.02
N VAL A 199 11.21 21.62 20.45
CA VAL A 199 9.82 21.42 20.86
C VAL A 199 9.78 20.97 22.32
N PRO A 200 8.91 21.57 23.17
CA PRO A 200 8.81 21.17 24.57
C PRO A 200 8.58 19.67 24.75
N ALA A 201 9.29 19.06 25.71
CA ALA A 201 9.27 17.63 25.93
C ALA A 201 7.86 17.04 26.14
N ASN A 202 6.95 17.79 26.71
CA ASN A 202 5.55 17.41 26.89
C ASN A 202 4.78 17.36 25.57
N VAL A 203 5.09 18.21 24.59
CA VAL A 203 4.53 18.14 23.23
C VAL A 203 5.14 16.97 22.47
N ALA A 204 6.46 16.83 22.53
CA ALA A 204 7.17 15.72 21.91
C ALA A 204 6.76 14.32 22.46
N ALA A 205 6.24 14.29 23.69
CA ALA A 205 5.74 13.06 24.31
C ALA A 205 4.27 12.75 24.00
N MET A 206 3.55 13.63 23.30
CA MET A 206 2.16 13.38 22.89
C MET A 206 2.11 12.26 21.83
N THR A 207 1.07 11.44 21.90
CA THR A 207 0.79 10.48 20.83
C THR A 207 0.40 11.24 19.57
N GLU A 208 1.11 11.03 18.49
CA GLU A 208 0.78 11.61 17.20
C GLU A 208 -0.41 10.93 16.54
N ARG A 209 -1.19 11.72 15.79
CA ARG A 209 -2.27 11.27 14.92
C ARG A 209 -2.17 12.02 13.60
N LEU A 210 -2.15 11.28 12.50
CA LEU A 210 -2.18 11.86 11.16
C LEU A 210 -3.64 11.98 10.71
N VAL A 211 -4.09 13.19 10.43
CA VAL A 211 -5.50 13.51 10.10
C VAL A 211 -5.53 14.21 8.75
N LEU A 212 -5.55 13.43 7.66
CA LEU A 212 -5.69 13.95 6.31
C LEU A 212 -7.18 14.06 5.94
N ILE A 213 -7.66 15.28 5.83
CA ILE A 213 -9.01 15.59 5.37
C ILE A 213 -8.93 15.86 3.87
N GLY A 214 -9.43 14.91 3.07
CA GLY A 214 -9.40 14.99 1.61
C GLY A 214 -10.79 15.06 1.02
N TYR A 215 -10.96 15.79 -0.09
CA TYR A 215 -12.19 15.77 -0.85
C TYR A 215 -12.02 14.88 -2.09
N LEU A 216 -12.72 13.75 -2.09
CA LEU A 216 -12.74 12.85 -3.25
C LEU A 216 -13.93 13.20 -4.15
N ASP A 217 -13.68 13.39 -5.44
CA ASP A 217 -14.73 13.64 -6.42
C ASP A 217 -14.66 12.64 -7.59
N PRO A 218 -15.41 11.55 -7.51
CA PRO A 218 -15.50 10.58 -8.60
C PRO A 218 -16.07 11.15 -9.90
N GLY A 219 -16.75 12.30 -9.83
CA GLY A 219 -17.26 13.02 -10.99
C GLY A 219 -16.32 14.08 -11.56
N ALA A 220 -15.10 14.24 -10.98
CA ALA A 220 -14.12 15.17 -11.51
C ALA A 220 -13.78 14.78 -12.95
N ALA A 221 -14.07 15.70 -13.87
CA ALA A 221 -13.82 15.51 -15.30
C ALA A 221 -13.08 16.71 -15.84
N GLY A 222 -12.15 16.46 -16.76
CA GLY A 222 -11.54 17.49 -17.57
C GLY A 222 -12.54 18.09 -18.58
N THR A 223 -12.15 19.17 -19.25
CA THR A 223 -12.97 19.83 -20.29
C THR A 223 -13.32 18.93 -21.47
N GLY A 224 -12.71 17.77 -21.61
CA GLY A 224 -12.99 16.74 -22.62
C GLY A 224 -13.94 15.62 -22.17
N GLY A 225 -14.39 15.64 -20.92
CA GLY A 225 -15.20 14.56 -20.36
C GLY A 225 -14.37 13.34 -19.89
N ASP A 226 -13.05 13.46 -19.87
CA ASP A 226 -12.16 12.42 -19.37
C ASP A 226 -12.34 12.27 -17.86
N THR A 227 -12.92 11.14 -17.45
CA THR A 227 -13.07 10.78 -16.05
C THR A 227 -11.95 9.81 -15.67
N LEU A 228 -11.19 10.14 -14.62
CA LEU A 228 -10.17 9.23 -14.08
C LEU A 228 -10.74 8.16 -13.18
N VAL A 229 -12.04 8.12 -13.01
CA VAL A 229 -12.68 7.41 -11.93
C VAL A 229 -13.95 6.72 -12.39
N SER A 230 -14.19 5.54 -11.90
CA SER A 230 -15.46 4.83 -12.04
C SER A 230 -15.91 4.29 -10.68
N GLY A 231 -17.21 4.11 -10.50
CA GLY A 231 -17.75 3.54 -9.27
C GLY A 231 -19.04 4.21 -8.81
N THR A 232 -19.47 3.86 -7.63
CA THR A 232 -20.73 4.31 -7.03
C THR A 232 -20.55 5.28 -5.87
N LEU A 233 -19.29 5.50 -5.42
CA LEU A 233 -19.00 6.42 -4.32
C LEU A 233 -19.40 7.85 -4.71
N PRO A 234 -20.25 8.54 -3.91
CA PRO A 234 -20.56 9.94 -4.14
C PRO A 234 -19.37 10.84 -3.80
N ALA A 235 -19.27 12.00 -4.47
CA ALA A 235 -18.31 13.03 -4.14
C ALA A 235 -18.47 13.48 -2.67
N GLY A 236 -17.36 13.60 -1.94
CA GLY A 236 -17.42 13.97 -0.53
C GLY A 236 -16.08 13.99 0.19
N TRP A 237 -16.18 14.41 1.47
CA TRP A 237 -15.05 14.47 2.37
C TRP A 237 -14.70 13.09 2.92
N THR A 238 -13.40 12.85 3.06
CA THR A 238 -12.85 11.68 3.74
C THR A 238 -11.84 12.11 4.80
N VAL A 239 -11.67 11.31 5.83
CA VAL A 239 -10.52 11.42 6.75
C VAL A 239 -9.71 10.13 6.62
N ASN A 240 -8.45 10.26 6.21
CA ASN A 240 -7.57 9.14 5.88
C ASN A 240 -8.25 8.11 4.95
N GLY A 241 -8.96 8.59 3.93
CA GLY A 241 -9.69 7.77 2.96
C GLY A 241 -11.04 7.22 3.44
N THR A 242 -11.40 7.40 4.71
CA THR A 242 -12.63 6.90 5.32
C THR A 242 -13.73 7.95 5.26
N VAL A 243 -14.93 7.59 4.81
CA VAL A 243 -16.12 8.46 4.80
C VAL A 243 -16.89 8.29 6.11
N ASN A 244 -17.11 9.38 6.84
CA ASN A 244 -17.83 9.39 8.13
C ASN A 244 -17.30 8.36 9.15
N GLY A 245 -16.00 8.11 9.13
CA GLY A 245 -15.33 7.15 9.99
C GLY A 245 -15.27 7.56 11.46
N THR A 246 -14.71 6.69 12.26
CA THR A 246 -14.51 6.89 13.70
C THR A 246 -13.03 7.02 14.03
N LEU A 247 -12.65 8.11 14.66
CA LEU A 247 -11.33 8.33 15.26
C LEU A 247 -11.43 8.08 16.76
N THR A 248 -10.82 7.00 17.24
CA THR A 248 -10.82 6.66 18.65
C THR A 248 -9.66 7.34 19.37
N VAL A 249 -9.95 8.06 20.46
CA VAL A 249 -8.99 8.79 21.27
C VAL A 249 -9.13 8.44 22.75
N PRO A 250 -8.04 8.42 23.56
CA PRO A 250 -8.15 8.22 24.99
C PRO A 250 -8.78 9.44 25.69
N PRO A 251 -9.52 9.25 26.81
CA PRO A 251 -10.12 10.36 27.56
C PRO A 251 -9.04 11.26 28.18
N ASP A 252 -9.32 12.55 28.27
CA ASP A 252 -8.52 13.55 28.97
C ASP A 252 -7.00 13.51 28.68
N THR A 253 -6.62 13.03 27.50
CA THR A 253 -5.23 12.85 27.08
C THR A 253 -4.91 13.77 25.92
N TRP A 254 -3.87 14.58 26.08
CA TRP A 254 -3.37 15.41 25.00
C TRP A 254 -2.72 14.55 23.92
N GLN A 255 -3.08 14.80 22.65
CA GLN A 255 -2.53 14.20 21.47
C GLN A 255 -2.02 15.29 20.51
N HIS A 256 -1.00 15.00 19.74
CA HIS A 256 -0.51 15.83 18.66
C HIS A 256 -1.19 15.40 17.36
N TRP A 257 -2.12 16.22 16.86
CA TRP A 257 -2.79 15.95 15.59
C TRP A 257 -2.12 16.73 14.47
N ARG A 258 -1.56 16.04 13.51
CA ARG A 258 -1.03 16.60 12.28
C ARG A 258 -2.13 16.63 11.24
N VAL A 259 -2.76 17.80 11.08
CA VAL A 259 -3.92 17.98 10.20
C VAL A 259 -3.47 18.52 8.86
N LEU A 260 -3.87 17.85 7.77
CA LEU A 260 -3.71 18.31 6.40
C LEU A 260 -5.09 18.43 5.76
N LEU A 261 -5.37 19.56 5.10
CA LEU A 261 -6.55 19.73 4.26
C LEU A 261 -6.16 19.60 2.78
N ALA A 262 -6.33 18.40 2.22
CA ALA A 262 -6.08 18.11 0.80
C ALA A 262 -7.38 18.37 0.00
N ASP A 263 -7.59 19.62 -0.41
CA ASP A 263 -8.76 20.06 -1.16
C ASP A 263 -8.33 20.70 -2.48
N ARG A 264 -8.88 20.21 -3.58
CA ARG A 264 -8.65 20.75 -4.92
C ARG A 264 -9.14 22.20 -5.12
N ASP A 265 -10.17 22.61 -4.35
CA ASP A 265 -10.70 23.98 -4.30
C ASP A 265 -10.13 24.69 -3.07
N SER A 266 -8.85 24.99 -3.10
CA SER A 266 -8.04 25.49 -1.99
C SER A 266 -8.50 26.84 -1.38
N ARG A 267 -9.80 27.15 -1.44
CA ARG A 267 -10.37 28.24 -0.65
C ARG A 267 -10.36 27.88 0.82
N THR A 268 -10.33 28.92 1.63
CA THR A 268 -10.34 28.78 3.09
C THR A 268 -11.58 28.06 3.60
N LYS A 269 -11.39 27.12 4.50
CA LYS A 269 -12.44 26.33 5.15
C LYS A 269 -12.26 26.38 6.66
N ASP A 270 -13.36 26.36 7.38
CA ASP A 270 -13.36 26.12 8.80
C ASP A 270 -13.26 24.62 9.06
N VAL A 271 -12.16 24.19 9.68
CA VAL A 271 -12.04 22.83 10.23
C VAL A 271 -12.28 22.90 11.72
N THR A 272 -13.28 22.20 12.22
CA THR A 272 -13.68 22.24 13.63
C THR A 272 -13.55 20.86 14.26
N VAL A 273 -12.82 20.77 15.36
CA VAL A 273 -12.91 19.68 16.32
C VAL A 273 -13.94 20.07 17.36
N GLY A 274 -14.98 19.26 17.54
CA GLY A 274 -16.20 19.67 18.24
C GLY A 274 -16.04 19.94 19.74
N ALA A 275 -17.11 20.37 20.36
CA ALA A 275 -17.15 21.08 21.64
C ALA A 275 -16.65 20.32 22.89
N ASN A 276 -16.50 19.00 22.83
CA ASN A 276 -15.97 18.21 23.96
C ASN A 276 -14.45 18.02 23.88
N CYS A 277 -13.78 18.78 23.01
CA CYS A 277 -12.34 18.77 22.88
C CYS A 277 -11.75 20.16 23.11
N GLU A 278 -10.64 20.22 23.81
CA GLU A 278 -9.77 21.40 23.89
C GLU A 278 -8.78 21.32 22.74
N VAL A 279 -8.54 22.43 22.06
CA VAL A 279 -7.70 22.48 20.87
C VAL A 279 -6.76 23.68 20.95
N MET A 280 -5.49 23.44 20.68
CA MET A 280 -4.46 24.48 20.58
C MET A 280 -3.70 24.36 19.27
N LEU A 281 -3.40 25.46 18.62
CA LEU A 281 -2.56 25.51 17.42
C LEU A 281 -1.08 25.55 17.80
N LEU A 282 -0.29 24.60 17.33
CA LEU A 282 1.14 24.45 17.58
C LEU A 282 1.99 24.95 16.41
N ALA A 283 1.62 24.59 15.18
CA ALA A 283 2.35 24.91 13.95
C ALA A 283 1.39 25.14 12.78
N ARG A 284 1.87 25.85 11.77
CA ARG A 284 1.22 26.04 10.46
C ARG A 284 2.20 25.69 9.35
N ASP A 285 1.70 25.01 8.34
CA ASP A 285 2.44 24.65 7.12
C ASP A 285 3.84 24.08 7.39
N GLY A 286 3.97 23.23 8.43
CA GLY A 286 5.23 22.63 8.85
C GLY A 286 6.14 23.57 9.66
N VAL A 287 5.70 24.76 10.01
CA VAL A 287 6.51 25.72 10.78
C VAL A 287 5.91 25.94 12.17
N TRP A 288 6.69 25.64 13.20
CA TRP A 288 6.32 25.88 14.60
C TRP A 288 6.11 27.37 14.87
N ARG A 289 5.08 27.70 15.64
CA ARG A 289 4.81 29.10 16.02
C ARG A 289 5.99 29.71 16.76
N THR A 290 6.24 31.02 16.54
CA THR A 290 7.26 31.75 17.32
C THR A 290 6.75 32.10 18.70
N SER A 291 5.46 32.40 18.81
CA SER A 291 4.77 32.69 20.07
C SER A 291 4.29 31.39 20.71
N ALA A 292 3.84 31.43 21.95
CA ALA A 292 3.19 30.30 22.60
C ALA A 292 2.07 29.70 21.72
N PRO A 293 1.72 28.44 21.91
CA PRO A 293 0.56 27.85 21.26
C PRO A 293 -0.68 28.69 21.39
N LYS A 294 -1.51 28.74 20.37
CA LYS A 294 -2.73 29.54 20.33
C LYS A 294 -3.94 28.69 20.69
N ASP A 295 -4.64 29.07 21.76
CA ASP A 295 -5.91 28.45 22.08
C ASP A 295 -6.94 28.68 20.97
N LEU A 296 -7.69 27.62 20.66
CA LEU A 296 -8.82 27.63 19.75
C LEU A 296 -10.10 27.30 20.53
N PRO A 297 -10.72 28.30 21.21
CA PRO A 297 -11.81 28.05 22.16
C PRO A 297 -13.05 27.39 21.54
N THR A 298 -13.25 27.55 20.23
CA THR A 298 -14.35 26.94 19.49
C THR A 298 -13.92 25.60 18.86
N GLY A 299 -12.67 25.16 19.06
CA GLY A 299 -12.07 24.03 18.35
C GLY A 299 -11.91 24.26 16.85
N THR A 300 -12.13 25.49 16.37
CA THR A 300 -12.15 25.81 14.94
C THR A 300 -10.85 26.47 14.52
N ILE A 301 -10.30 25.95 13.45
CA ILE A 301 -9.19 26.54 12.71
C ILE A 301 -9.62 26.82 11.27
N ASN A 302 -9.34 28.02 10.80
CA ASN A 302 -9.56 28.38 9.42
C ASN A 302 -8.29 28.07 8.63
N ILE A 303 -8.36 27.13 7.69
CA ILE A 303 -7.22 26.70 6.87
C ILE A 303 -7.57 26.68 5.38
N THR A 304 -6.58 26.93 4.56
CA THR A 304 -6.67 26.86 3.12
C THR A 304 -6.52 25.40 2.68
N GLY A 305 -7.16 24.97 1.63
CA GLY A 305 -6.79 23.69 1.00
C GLY A 305 -5.30 23.69 0.67
N ALA A 306 -4.61 22.58 0.89
CA ALA A 306 -3.16 22.42 0.88
C ALA A 306 -2.44 22.82 2.18
N SER A 307 -3.04 23.60 3.06
CA SER A 307 -2.40 23.98 4.33
C SER A 307 -2.43 22.85 5.35
N ARG A 308 -1.45 22.91 6.26
CA ARG A 308 -1.31 21.98 7.38
C ARG A 308 -1.44 22.79 8.68
N ALA A 309 -1.94 22.09 9.69
CA ALA A 309 -2.00 22.61 11.05
C ALA A 309 -1.63 21.50 12.04
N ASP A 310 -0.64 21.76 12.86
CA ASP A 310 -0.32 20.89 13.98
C ASP A 310 -1.10 21.37 15.21
N LEU A 311 -1.92 20.49 15.77
CA LEU A 311 -2.82 20.79 16.88
C LEU A 311 -2.50 19.93 18.09
N ALA A 312 -2.50 20.52 19.27
CA ALA A 312 -2.69 19.76 20.51
C ALA A 312 -4.20 19.61 20.75
N VAL A 313 -4.67 18.37 20.90
CA VAL A 313 -6.10 18.05 21.08
C VAL A 313 -6.29 17.17 22.31
N ARG A 314 -7.25 17.53 23.19
CA ARG A 314 -7.67 16.73 24.34
C ARG A 314 -9.19 16.67 24.39
N CYS A 315 -9.75 15.46 24.39
CA CYS A 315 -11.19 15.28 24.42
C CYS A 315 -11.64 14.60 25.73
N ASN A 316 -12.68 15.13 26.38
CA ASN A 316 -13.29 14.59 27.59
C ASN A 316 -14.65 13.90 27.32
N GLY A 317 -15.09 13.86 26.07
CA GLY A 317 -16.33 13.24 25.63
C GLY A 317 -16.34 13.09 24.11
N ASN A 318 -17.25 12.26 23.62
CA ASN A 318 -17.43 12.07 22.18
C ASN A 318 -17.68 13.40 21.47
N SER A 319 -17.12 13.53 20.29
CA SER A 319 -17.13 14.74 19.48
C SER A 319 -17.20 14.42 18.01
N ASP A 320 -16.95 15.40 17.15
CA ASP A 320 -16.86 15.21 15.71
C ASP A 320 -15.78 16.13 15.10
N ILE A 321 -15.37 15.81 13.88
CA ILE A 321 -14.58 16.71 13.04
C ILE A 321 -15.48 17.20 11.92
N LYS A 322 -15.50 18.51 11.69
CA LYS A 322 -16.27 19.14 10.63
C LYS A 322 -15.41 19.94 9.68
N VAL A 323 -15.85 20.00 8.42
CA VAL A 323 -15.41 21.00 7.43
C VAL A 323 -16.61 21.89 7.12
N GLY A 324 -16.54 23.14 7.53
CA GLY A 324 -17.72 24.02 7.56
C GLY A 324 -18.83 23.41 8.41
N ASN A 325 -19.98 23.14 7.81
CA ASN A 325 -21.12 22.52 8.50
C ASN A 325 -21.23 20.99 8.28
N VAL A 326 -20.27 20.39 7.58
CA VAL A 326 -20.32 18.96 7.25
C VAL A 326 -19.48 18.17 8.24
N THR A 327 -20.08 17.22 8.97
CA THR A 327 -19.33 16.24 9.78
C THR A 327 -18.60 15.29 8.85
N VAL A 328 -17.27 15.17 9.04
CA VAL A 328 -16.40 14.34 8.20
C VAL A 328 -15.85 13.13 8.95
N ALA A 329 -15.86 13.20 10.29
CA ALA A 329 -15.48 12.07 11.16
C ALA A 329 -16.15 12.18 12.52
N ASN A 330 -16.33 11.05 13.20
CA ASN A 330 -16.76 10.96 14.59
C ASN A 330 -15.54 10.73 15.49
N VAL A 331 -15.40 11.53 16.54
CA VAL A 331 -14.39 11.35 17.58
C VAL A 331 -15.03 10.58 18.73
N VAL A 332 -14.54 9.38 19.00
CA VAL A 332 -15.03 8.52 20.08
C VAL A 332 -13.98 8.44 21.17
N VAL A 333 -14.36 8.85 22.38
CA VAL A 333 -13.49 8.78 23.55
C VAL A 333 -13.62 7.41 24.18
N ALA A 334 -12.54 6.64 24.20
CA ALA A 334 -12.51 5.28 24.75
C ALA A 334 -11.11 4.91 25.27
N GLY A 335 -11.07 3.96 26.21
CA GLY A 335 -9.82 3.50 26.81
C GLY A 335 -9.53 4.17 28.16
N SER A 336 -8.27 4.11 28.56
CA SER A 336 -7.78 4.73 29.79
C SER A 336 -6.98 5.99 29.47
N PRO A 337 -7.05 7.04 30.32
CA PRO A 337 -6.24 8.24 30.11
C PRO A 337 -4.74 7.91 30.22
N ASN A 338 -3.96 8.44 29.30
CA ASN A 338 -2.51 8.43 29.33
C ASN A 338 -2.03 9.82 29.77
N ASN A 339 -1.71 10.02 31.02
CA ASN A 339 -1.26 11.29 31.57
C ASN A 339 -2.37 12.38 31.61
N PRO A 340 -3.35 12.25 32.53
CA PRO A 340 -4.57 13.05 32.52
C PRO A 340 -4.39 14.52 32.96
N ASP A 341 -3.29 14.91 33.61
CA ASP A 341 -3.30 16.11 34.45
C ASP A 341 -2.48 17.32 33.99
N ALA A 342 -1.74 17.22 32.92
CA ALA A 342 -0.92 18.37 32.55
C ALA A 342 -1.49 19.05 31.29
N HIS A 343 -2.08 20.23 31.49
CA HIS A 343 -2.14 21.19 30.37
C HIS A 343 -0.70 21.29 29.84
N PRO A 344 -0.45 21.02 28.51
CA PRO A 344 0.90 20.94 27.99
C PRO A 344 1.69 22.23 28.17
N PHE A 345 0.97 23.31 28.42
CA PHE A 345 1.50 24.67 28.65
C PHE A 345 0.89 25.18 29.95
N ALA A 346 1.60 25.01 31.08
CA ALA A 346 1.22 25.51 32.40
C ALA A 346 0.86 27.00 32.35
N ALA A 347 0.28 27.52 33.44
CA ALA A 347 -0.32 28.88 33.53
C ALA A 347 0.56 30.06 33.03
N ASP A 348 1.84 29.82 32.75
CA ASP A 348 2.77 30.77 32.12
C ASP A 348 3.25 30.31 30.73
N GLY A 349 2.42 29.57 30.02
CA GLY A 349 2.69 28.82 28.75
C GLY A 349 3.72 29.42 27.80
N ALA A 350 3.93 30.71 27.84
CA ALA A 350 4.92 31.41 27.01
C ALA A 350 6.38 31.07 27.37
N SER A 351 6.68 30.79 28.66
CA SER A 351 8.05 30.53 29.11
C SER A 351 8.55 29.11 28.80
N MET A 352 7.66 28.19 28.51
CA MET A 352 7.98 26.79 28.15
C MET A 352 8.04 26.53 26.64
N TRP A 353 7.59 27.46 25.82
CA TRP A 353 7.60 27.33 24.37
C TRP A 353 8.90 27.87 23.79
N SER A 354 9.73 27.00 23.25
CA SER A 354 11.06 27.33 22.77
C SER A 354 11.39 26.73 21.41
N ALA A 355 10.39 26.57 20.54
CA ALA A 355 10.62 26.04 19.19
C ALA A 355 11.70 26.87 18.48
N ASN A 356 12.75 26.22 18.02
CA ASN A 356 13.83 26.85 17.29
C ASN A 356 13.48 26.86 15.81
N ARG A 357 13.60 28.03 15.20
CA ARG A 357 13.46 28.17 13.76
C ARG A 357 14.84 28.20 13.10
N PRO A 358 15.07 27.50 11.98
CA PRO A 358 16.28 27.61 11.21
C PRO A 358 16.48 29.00 10.63
N THR A 359 17.68 29.27 10.15
CA THR A 359 18.07 30.63 9.69
C THR A 359 17.19 31.14 8.55
N TYR A 360 16.73 30.27 7.68
CA TYR A 360 15.84 30.62 6.55
C TYR A 360 14.41 30.99 6.99
N LEU A 361 14.01 30.65 8.25
CA LEU A 361 12.74 31.01 8.88
C LEU A 361 12.91 32.01 10.04
N ARG A 362 14.01 32.77 10.07
CA ARG A 362 14.23 33.83 11.06
C ARG A 362 13.22 34.96 10.91
N ASP A 363 13.01 35.77 11.96
CA ASP A 363 12.11 36.90 11.89
C ASP A 363 12.61 38.00 10.92
N LEU A 364 11.85 38.21 9.86
CA LEU A 364 12.16 39.15 8.77
C LEU A 364 11.46 40.49 8.88
N ARG A 365 10.61 40.75 9.90
CA ARG A 365 9.81 41.95 10.02
C ARG A 365 10.65 43.23 10.07
N ASN A 366 11.81 43.15 10.73
CA ASN A 366 12.71 44.31 10.92
C ASN A 366 13.97 44.25 10.02
N VAL A 367 14.01 43.36 9.05
CA VAL A 367 15.14 43.25 8.10
C VAL A 367 14.83 44.14 6.90
N ASN A 368 15.83 44.87 6.43
CA ASN A 368 15.71 45.61 5.18
C ASN A 368 15.58 44.66 4.02
N SER A 369 14.48 44.74 3.27
CA SER A 369 14.37 44.04 1.99
C SER A 369 15.02 44.86 0.89
N VAL A 370 15.64 44.21 -0.08
CA VAL A 370 16.31 44.87 -1.20
C VAL A 370 15.46 44.77 -2.45
N HIS A 371 14.66 43.72 -2.57
CA HIS A 371 13.83 43.45 -3.74
C HIS A 371 12.35 43.45 -3.35
N ILE A 372 11.55 44.23 -4.08
CA ILE A 372 10.10 44.31 -3.89
C ILE A 372 9.39 43.94 -5.15
N GLU A 373 8.54 42.92 -5.07
CA GLU A 373 7.69 42.47 -6.18
C GLU A 373 6.22 42.62 -5.85
N ARG A 374 5.43 42.72 -6.89
CA ARG A 374 3.97 42.65 -6.80
C ARG A 374 3.49 41.43 -7.59
N ILE A 375 2.86 40.50 -6.87
CA ILE A 375 2.30 39.29 -7.47
C ILE A 375 0.77 39.45 -7.52
N SER A 376 0.21 39.33 -8.71
CA SER A 376 -1.24 39.41 -8.94
C SER A 376 -1.79 38.07 -9.37
N MET A 377 -2.60 37.47 -8.51
CA MET A 377 -3.23 36.18 -8.73
C MET A 377 -4.56 36.36 -9.47
N GLY A 378 -4.76 35.59 -10.53
CA GLY A 378 -6.00 35.52 -11.30
C GLY A 378 -6.43 34.08 -11.51
N ALA A 379 -7.65 33.86 -12.02
CA ALA A 379 -8.22 32.52 -12.18
C ALA A 379 -7.42 31.61 -13.15
N ARG A 380 -6.68 32.19 -14.07
CA ARG A 380 -5.90 31.44 -15.08
C ARG A 380 -4.57 32.12 -15.41
N THR A 381 -4.15 33.05 -14.56
CA THR A 381 -2.94 33.83 -14.81
C THR A 381 -2.26 34.22 -13.51
N VAL A 382 -0.93 34.34 -13.56
CA VAL A 382 -0.13 35.08 -12.57
C VAL A 382 0.45 36.31 -13.28
N ASN A 383 0.34 37.48 -12.67
CA ASN A 383 0.74 38.76 -13.28
C ASN A 383 0.15 39.01 -14.69
N GLY A 384 -1.07 38.49 -14.94
CA GLY A 384 -1.76 38.63 -16.22
C GLY A 384 -1.31 37.67 -17.32
N SER A 385 -0.30 36.83 -17.08
CA SER A 385 0.22 35.84 -18.03
C SER A 385 -0.17 34.43 -17.63
N LYS A 386 -0.38 33.56 -18.61
CA LYS A 386 -0.52 32.11 -18.42
C LYS A 386 0.86 31.46 -18.29
N PHE A 387 0.89 30.25 -17.76
CA PHE A 387 2.12 29.48 -17.60
C PHE A 387 2.84 29.22 -18.91
N ASP A 388 4.14 29.47 -18.87
CA ASP A 388 5.11 29.09 -19.93
C ASP A 388 6.34 28.49 -19.22
N VAL A 389 6.60 27.22 -19.46
CA VAL A 389 7.73 26.49 -18.87
C VAL A 389 9.08 27.04 -19.31
N ASN A 390 9.14 27.73 -20.48
CA ASN A 390 10.36 28.25 -21.05
C ASN A 390 10.71 29.69 -20.63
N THR A 391 9.76 30.40 -20.02
CA THR A 391 9.92 31.83 -19.74
C THR A 391 9.65 32.13 -18.28
N PRO A 392 10.67 32.47 -17.46
CA PRO A 392 10.43 32.90 -16.07
C PRO A 392 9.67 34.23 -16.03
N ALA A 393 8.86 34.42 -14.99
CA ALA A 393 8.24 35.71 -14.75
C ALA A 393 9.28 36.80 -14.48
N PHE A 394 10.35 36.43 -13.77
CA PHE A 394 11.51 37.27 -13.46
C PHE A 394 12.69 36.42 -12.95
N THR A 395 13.86 37.03 -12.91
CA THR A 395 15.07 36.44 -12.34
C THR A 395 15.40 37.14 -11.02
N LEU A 396 15.71 36.38 -9.97
CA LEU A 396 16.15 36.89 -8.67
C LEU A 396 17.59 36.47 -8.39
N ASN A 397 18.37 37.38 -7.81
CA ASN A 397 19.66 37.03 -7.24
C ASN A 397 19.49 36.56 -5.79
N ALA A 398 20.25 35.55 -5.40
CA ALA A 398 20.26 35.02 -4.03
C ALA A 398 21.10 35.91 -3.10
N ASP A 399 20.80 37.21 -3.02
CA ASP A 399 21.60 38.21 -2.29
C ASP A 399 20.81 39.07 -1.30
N ALA A 400 19.48 38.86 -1.22
CA ALA A 400 18.61 39.72 -0.42
C ALA A 400 17.33 39.04 0.09
N VAL A 401 16.77 39.59 1.17
CA VAL A 401 15.40 39.29 1.59
C VAL A 401 14.43 39.89 0.59
N GLN A 402 13.44 39.09 0.20
CA GLN A 402 12.38 39.50 -0.71
C GLN A 402 11.16 40.03 0.10
N GLU A 403 10.54 41.12 -0.37
CA GLU A 403 9.23 41.55 0.08
C GLU A 403 8.26 41.56 -1.08
N TRP A 404 7.22 40.76 -1.00
CA TRP A 404 6.23 40.64 -2.06
C TRP A 404 4.85 41.15 -1.60
N ASP A 405 4.21 41.97 -2.45
CA ASP A 405 2.83 42.44 -2.26
C ASP A 405 1.87 41.56 -3.05
N ILE A 406 1.26 40.56 -2.37
CA ILE A 406 0.39 39.57 -2.99
C ILE A 406 -1.02 40.15 -3.12
N LYS A 407 -1.59 40.11 -4.33
CA LYS A 407 -2.95 40.55 -4.68
C LYS A 407 -3.76 39.46 -5.34
N GLY A 408 -5.07 39.48 -5.14
CA GLY A 408 -5.99 38.49 -5.73
C GLY A 408 -6.04 37.17 -4.96
N ALA A 409 -5.16 36.95 -3.98
CA ALA A 409 -5.03 35.70 -3.25
C ALA A 409 -6.28 35.32 -2.42
N VAL A 410 -7.14 36.23 -2.05
CA VAL A 410 -8.43 35.96 -1.36
C VAL A 410 -9.28 34.95 -2.14
N ASN A 411 -9.29 35.06 -3.46
CA ASN A 411 -10.06 34.19 -4.36
C ASN A 411 -9.19 33.18 -5.11
N HIS A 412 -7.88 33.37 -5.09
CA HIS A 412 -6.88 32.58 -5.81
C HIS A 412 -5.68 32.33 -4.90
N PRO A 413 -5.78 31.38 -3.94
CA PRO A 413 -4.74 31.16 -2.94
C PRO A 413 -3.36 31.02 -3.57
N PHE A 414 -2.44 31.84 -3.11
CA PHE A 414 -1.06 31.88 -3.58
C PHE A 414 -0.24 30.83 -2.87
N HIS A 415 0.46 29.99 -3.62
CA HIS A 415 1.46 29.05 -3.13
C HIS A 415 2.82 29.33 -3.78
N LEU A 416 3.87 29.17 -2.96
CA LEU A 416 5.26 29.29 -3.38
C LEU A 416 6.01 27.99 -3.04
N HIS A 417 6.54 27.33 -4.06
CA HIS A 417 7.33 26.11 -3.89
C HIS A 417 8.62 26.38 -3.14
N ILE A 418 9.07 25.41 -2.38
CA ILE A 418 10.35 25.34 -1.67
C ILE A 418 10.63 26.45 -0.64
N TYR A 419 9.88 27.55 -0.65
CA TYR A 419 10.05 28.66 0.30
C TYR A 419 8.79 28.90 1.12
N HIS A 420 8.99 28.96 2.43
CA HIS A 420 8.00 29.57 3.31
C HIS A 420 8.19 31.08 3.33
N PHE A 421 7.11 31.80 3.50
CA PHE A 421 7.12 33.25 3.63
C PHE A 421 6.46 33.69 4.93
N GLN A 422 7.06 34.71 5.54
CA GLN A 422 6.54 35.34 6.75
C GLN A 422 5.48 36.37 6.40
N ALA A 423 4.30 36.28 7.01
CA ALA A 423 3.24 37.28 6.88
C ALA A 423 3.62 38.59 7.58
N LEU A 424 3.39 39.67 6.87
CA LEU A 424 3.54 41.02 7.44
C LEU A 424 2.19 41.62 7.85
N SER A 425 2.20 42.81 8.44
CA SER A 425 0.99 43.50 8.86
C SER A 425 -0.03 43.71 7.72
N GLY A 426 -1.31 43.62 8.05
CA GLY A 426 -2.40 43.83 7.11
C GLY A 426 -2.86 42.62 6.33
N CYS A 427 -2.38 41.44 6.66
CA CYS A 427 -2.90 40.20 6.16
C CYS A 427 -4.32 39.96 6.63
N GLY A 428 -5.16 39.79 6.83
CA GLY A 428 -6.50 39.54 7.37
C GLY A 428 -6.74 38.05 7.61
N GLY A 429 -7.85 37.75 8.24
CA GLY A 429 -8.22 36.38 8.55
C GLY A 429 -7.29 35.73 9.57
N ASP A 430 -6.95 34.47 9.38
CA ASP A 430 -6.11 33.67 10.30
C ASP A 430 -4.61 33.75 9.98
N PHE A 431 -4.21 34.64 9.07
CA PHE A 431 -2.80 34.87 8.75
C PHE A 431 -2.21 35.91 9.74
N GLU A 432 -1.45 35.40 10.70
CA GLU A 432 -0.90 36.19 11.78
C GLU A 432 0.44 36.84 11.39
N GLU A 433 0.61 38.10 11.73
CA GLU A 433 1.86 38.81 11.52
C GLU A 433 3.03 38.14 12.25
N GLY A 434 4.09 37.86 11.52
CA GLY A 434 5.31 37.21 12.03
C GLY A 434 5.30 35.71 11.96
N GLU A 435 4.17 35.09 11.65
CA GLU A 435 4.09 33.63 11.40
C GLU A 435 4.39 33.30 9.94
N TYR A 436 4.82 32.06 9.69
CA TYR A 436 5.23 31.56 8.38
C TYR A 436 4.18 30.66 7.76
N TYR A 437 4.06 30.73 6.43
CA TYR A 437 3.13 29.99 5.59
C TYR A 437 3.80 29.64 4.26
N ASP A 438 3.33 28.66 3.55
CA ASP A 438 3.66 28.41 2.14
C ASP A 438 2.45 28.62 1.20
N THR A 439 1.24 28.68 1.81
CA THR A 439 0.00 28.91 1.07
C THR A 439 -0.79 30.04 1.73
N LEU A 440 -1.19 31.04 0.94
CA LEU A 440 -1.81 32.27 1.41
C LEU A 440 -3.13 32.56 0.70
N ALA A 441 -4.24 32.61 1.43
CA ALA A 441 -5.56 33.03 0.93
C ALA A 441 -5.94 34.47 1.36
N ALA A 442 -4.98 35.38 1.37
CA ALA A 442 -5.16 36.76 1.75
C ALA A 442 -4.34 37.71 0.87
N ASN A 443 -4.85 38.93 0.68
CA ASN A 443 -4.05 40.00 0.09
C ASN A 443 -3.14 40.59 1.15
N CYS A 444 -1.86 40.30 1.11
CA CYS A 444 -0.94 40.86 2.08
C CYS A 444 0.49 40.98 1.56
N LYS A 445 1.33 41.62 2.32
CA LYS A 445 2.76 41.61 2.10
C LYS A 445 3.38 40.44 2.85
N VAL A 446 4.30 39.79 2.20
CA VAL A 446 5.04 38.67 2.76
C VAL A 446 6.54 38.87 2.55
N ARG A 447 7.35 38.25 3.41
CA ARG A 447 8.81 38.21 3.22
C ARG A 447 9.35 36.79 3.29
N PHE A 448 10.40 36.53 2.52
CA PHE A 448 11.19 35.30 2.61
C PHE A 448 12.66 35.59 2.34
N ASP A 449 13.52 34.76 2.90
CA ASP A 449 14.97 35.02 2.88
C ASP A 449 15.60 34.34 1.67
N MET A 450 16.06 35.15 0.73
CA MET A 450 16.82 34.73 -0.47
C MET A 450 18.29 35.16 -0.36
N ASN A 451 18.79 35.46 0.80
CA ASN A 451 20.18 35.89 0.96
C ASN A 451 21.07 34.70 1.31
N ALA A 452 21.91 34.28 0.37
CA ALA A 452 22.84 33.16 0.54
C ALA A 452 23.87 33.36 1.70
N ALA A 453 24.00 34.56 2.23
CA ALA A 453 24.81 34.81 3.43
C ALA A 453 24.10 34.51 4.74
N THR A 454 22.76 34.40 4.73
CA THR A 454 21.91 34.25 5.94
C THR A 454 20.96 33.06 5.86
N SER A 455 20.74 32.51 4.67
CA SER A 455 19.90 31.37 4.42
C SER A 455 20.54 30.50 3.31
N SER A 456 19.90 29.39 2.97
CA SER A 456 20.37 28.52 1.91
C SER A 456 19.35 28.48 0.75
N PRO A 457 19.17 29.61 0.02
CA PRO A 457 18.28 29.63 -1.13
C PRO A 457 18.82 28.71 -2.21
N TYR A 458 17.91 28.02 -2.88
CA TYR A 458 18.25 27.11 -3.98
C TYR A 458 18.31 27.88 -5.31
N ALA A 459 19.33 27.57 -6.13
CA ALA A 459 19.44 28.07 -7.49
C ALA A 459 18.42 27.40 -8.41
N GLY A 460 18.11 28.06 -9.52
CA GLY A 460 17.24 27.53 -10.56
C GLY A 460 15.79 27.87 -10.37
N ARG A 461 14.93 26.96 -10.85
CA ARG A 461 13.50 27.20 -10.96
C ARG A 461 12.78 27.11 -9.62
N THR A 462 11.97 28.11 -9.32
CA THR A 462 11.01 28.11 -8.21
C THR A 462 9.65 28.43 -8.75
N ILE A 463 8.72 27.52 -8.59
CA ILE A 463 7.33 27.63 -9.06
C ILE A 463 6.49 28.44 -8.06
N MET A 464 5.55 29.23 -8.57
CA MET A 464 4.46 29.83 -7.81
C MET A 464 3.17 29.72 -8.60
N HIS A 465 2.05 29.47 -7.91
CA HIS A 465 0.77 29.27 -8.57
C HIS A 465 -0.43 29.54 -7.67
N CYS A 466 -1.61 29.59 -8.30
CA CYS A 466 -2.89 29.54 -7.59
C CYS A 466 -3.15 28.09 -7.16
N HIS A 467 -3.36 27.86 -5.88
CA HIS A 467 -3.60 26.49 -5.40
C HIS A 467 -5.06 26.01 -5.57
N ILE A 468 -5.93 26.72 -6.28
CA ILE A 468 -7.10 26.12 -6.90
C ILE A 468 -6.59 25.34 -8.12
N LEU A 469 -6.53 24.02 -8.00
CA LEU A 469 -5.79 23.16 -8.94
C LEU A 469 -6.33 23.24 -10.38
N ALA A 470 -7.64 23.47 -10.55
CA ALA A 470 -8.23 23.73 -11.85
C ALA A 470 -7.70 25.04 -12.47
N HIS A 471 -7.44 26.06 -11.68
CA HIS A 471 -6.86 27.33 -12.16
C HIS A 471 -5.38 27.16 -12.53
N GLU A 472 -4.66 26.39 -11.75
CA GLU A 472 -3.27 26.01 -12.02
C GLU A 472 -3.15 25.30 -13.37
N ASP A 473 -3.91 24.21 -13.60
CA ASP A 473 -3.93 23.44 -14.85
C ASP A 473 -4.33 24.29 -16.07
N GLU A 474 -5.16 25.33 -15.87
CA GLU A 474 -5.58 26.26 -16.90
C GLU A 474 -4.64 27.47 -17.11
N GLY A 475 -3.52 27.54 -16.36
CA GLY A 475 -2.43 28.48 -16.56
C GLY A 475 -2.16 29.48 -15.43
N ALA A 476 -2.83 29.40 -14.25
CA ALA A 476 -2.54 30.25 -13.11
C ALA A 476 -1.27 29.79 -12.36
N MET A 477 -0.18 29.59 -13.07
CA MET A 477 1.13 29.19 -12.63
C MET A 477 2.20 30.03 -13.32
N THR A 478 3.34 30.20 -12.69
CA THR A 478 4.55 30.78 -13.28
C THR A 478 5.78 30.36 -12.46
N TRP A 479 6.96 30.81 -12.85
CA TRP A 479 8.20 30.51 -12.12
C TRP A 479 9.13 31.70 -12.10
N MET A 480 10.00 31.72 -11.12
CA MET A 480 11.17 32.60 -11.05
C MET A 480 12.45 31.80 -11.21
N ASP A 481 13.46 32.43 -11.81
CA ASP A 481 14.81 31.88 -11.93
C ASP A 481 15.68 32.47 -10.83
N VAL A 482 16.24 31.64 -9.97
CA VAL A 482 17.09 32.03 -8.83
C VAL A 482 18.56 31.83 -9.21
N VAL A 483 19.33 32.92 -9.20
CA VAL A 483 20.75 32.91 -9.55
C VAL A 483 21.63 33.08 -8.33
N GLY A 484 22.64 32.22 -8.16
CA GLY A 484 23.63 32.31 -7.09
C GLY A 484 23.26 31.66 -5.77
N GLY A 485 22.25 30.79 -5.78
CA GLY A 485 21.86 29.96 -4.64
C GLY A 485 22.63 28.65 -4.52
N THR A 486 22.16 27.79 -3.62
CA THR A 486 22.63 26.40 -3.48
C THR A 486 22.31 25.65 -4.77
N PRO A 487 23.25 24.90 -5.35
CA PRO A 487 22.99 24.13 -6.57
C PRO A 487 22.04 22.98 -6.31
N GLU A 488 21.46 22.44 -7.38
CA GLU A 488 20.63 21.25 -7.37
C GLU A 488 21.42 20.04 -6.82
N PRO A 489 20.71 19.08 -6.17
CA PRO A 489 21.34 17.85 -5.72
C PRO A 489 21.77 16.99 -6.91
N THR A 490 22.71 16.09 -6.67
CA THR A 490 23.16 15.12 -7.68
C THR A 490 22.79 13.72 -7.23
N PHE A 491 22.61 12.81 -8.20
CA PHE A 491 22.44 11.40 -7.88
C PHE A 491 23.67 10.84 -7.15
N PRO A 492 23.47 9.93 -6.18
CA PRO A 492 24.59 9.22 -5.56
C PRO A 492 25.42 8.48 -6.62
N VAL A 493 26.75 8.57 -6.49
CA VAL A 493 27.68 8.07 -7.51
C VAL A 493 27.62 6.53 -7.59
N GLY A 494 27.53 6.00 -8.82
CA GLY A 494 27.66 4.57 -9.10
C GLY A 494 26.43 3.72 -8.78
N GLN A 495 25.30 4.34 -8.43
CA GLN A 495 24.08 3.62 -7.99
C GLN A 495 23.05 3.37 -9.11
N GLY A 496 23.30 3.79 -10.34
CA GLY A 496 22.40 3.57 -11.48
C GLY A 496 21.06 4.33 -11.39
N TYR A 497 21.01 5.41 -10.60
CA TYR A 497 19.86 6.31 -10.56
C TYR A 497 19.82 7.21 -11.79
N THR A 498 18.60 7.52 -12.24
CA THR A 498 18.40 8.37 -13.43
C THR A 498 17.10 9.17 -13.35
N ALA A 499 17.13 10.35 -13.97
CA ALA A 499 15.97 11.24 -13.96
C ALA A 499 14.77 10.68 -14.73
N TYR A 500 14.98 9.78 -15.69
CA TYR A 500 13.91 9.21 -16.50
C TYR A 500 14.31 7.85 -17.06
N TYR A 501 13.44 6.88 -16.96
CA TYR A 501 13.61 5.54 -17.52
C TYR A 501 12.25 4.91 -17.89
N PRO A 502 12.18 4.10 -18.96
CA PRO A 502 11.03 3.26 -19.18
C PRO A 502 10.96 2.22 -18.04
N LEU A 503 9.79 1.99 -17.50
CA LEU A 503 9.53 0.84 -16.64
C LEU A 503 9.60 -0.36 -17.55
N SER A 504 10.72 -0.97 -17.61
CA SER A 504 11.23 -1.73 -18.72
C SER A 504 10.22 -2.67 -19.36
N ALA A 505 10.11 -2.49 -20.66
CA ALA A 505 9.72 -3.52 -21.60
C ALA A 505 10.74 -4.69 -21.68
N SER A 506 11.58 -4.93 -20.72
CA SER A 506 12.40 -6.15 -20.69
C SER A 506 11.66 -7.25 -19.93
N PRO A 507 11.71 -8.46 -20.43
CA PRO A 507 11.30 -9.61 -19.64
C PRO A 507 12.00 -9.62 -18.28
N PRO A 508 11.39 -10.20 -17.23
CA PRO A 508 12.01 -10.29 -15.92
C PRO A 508 13.36 -11.02 -15.93
N ALA A 509 14.14 -10.89 -14.89
CA ALA A 509 15.30 -11.74 -14.68
C ALA A 509 14.85 -13.18 -14.45
N ALA A 510 15.62 -14.16 -14.98
CA ALA A 510 15.27 -15.57 -14.86
C ALA A 510 15.41 -16.05 -13.40
N PRO A 511 14.44 -16.77 -12.82
CA PRO A 511 14.58 -17.37 -11.50
C PRO A 511 15.81 -18.27 -11.42
N SER A 512 16.35 -18.45 -10.23
CA SER A 512 17.56 -19.27 -10.04
C SER A 512 17.40 -20.24 -8.87
N GLY A 513 18.28 -21.24 -8.81
CA GLY A 513 18.32 -22.13 -7.66
C GLY A 513 17.06 -22.97 -7.45
N LEU A 514 16.34 -23.32 -8.53
CA LEU A 514 15.18 -24.20 -8.44
C LEU A 514 15.55 -25.54 -7.81
N ILE A 515 14.80 -25.92 -6.80
CA ILE A 515 14.88 -27.20 -6.08
C ILE A 515 13.53 -27.90 -6.18
N ALA A 516 13.54 -29.21 -6.40
CA ALA A 516 12.37 -30.08 -6.33
C ALA A 516 12.60 -31.13 -5.24
N ALA A 517 11.62 -31.32 -4.35
CA ALA A 517 11.71 -32.28 -3.25
C ALA A 517 10.43 -33.12 -3.16
N ALA A 518 10.53 -34.44 -3.23
CA ALA A 518 9.40 -35.32 -3.04
C ALA A 518 8.96 -35.30 -1.57
N VAL A 519 7.68 -34.99 -1.33
CA VAL A 519 7.09 -34.92 0.02
C VAL A 519 6.15 -36.10 0.29
N SER A 520 5.64 -36.75 -0.76
CA SER A 520 4.84 -37.97 -0.65
C SER A 520 4.93 -38.83 -1.92
N SER A 521 4.15 -39.92 -1.96
CA SER A 521 3.98 -40.75 -3.18
C SER A 521 3.22 -40.02 -4.28
N SER A 522 2.60 -38.86 -3.99
CA SER A 522 1.76 -38.12 -4.93
C SER A 522 2.00 -36.63 -4.96
N ALA A 523 3.08 -36.11 -4.31
CA ALA A 523 3.37 -34.69 -4.28
C ALA A 523 4.89 -34.42 -4.28
N ILE A 524 5.26 -33.31 -4.96
CA ILE A 524 6.61 -32.73 -5.04
C ILE A 524 6.50 -31.24 -4.78
N ASP A 525 7.27 -30.73 -3.82
CA ASP A 525 7.40 -29.30 -3.53
C ASP A 525 8.56 -28.70 -4.31
N LEU A 526 8.31 -27.54 -4.89
CA LEU A 526 9.27 -26.71 -5.59
C LEU A 526 9.59 -25.46 -4.78
N SER A 527 10.85 -25.02 -4.85
CA SER A 527 11.27 -23.71 -4.35
C SER A 527 12.37 -23.12 -5.23
N TRP A 528 12.41 -21.81 -5.38
CA TRP A 528 13.41 -21.10 -6.20
C TRP A 528 13.75 -19.74 -5.60
N ASN A 529 14.83 -19.12 -6.08
CA ASN A 529 15.16 -17.75 -5.77
C ASN A 529 14.51 -16.84 -6.80
N ASP A 530 13.68 -15.93 -6.33
CA ASP A 530 13.24 -14.78 -7.08
C ASP A 530 14.38 -13.75 -7.11
N ILE A 531 14.79 -13.35 -8.32
CA ILE A 531 15.85 -12.35 -8.56
C ILE A 531 15.38 -11.24 -9.51
N SER A 532 14.09 -11.22 -9.83
CA SER A 532 13.47 -10.13 -10.57
C SER A 532 12.78 -9.15 -9.60
N ASP A 533 12.50 -7.97 -10.08
CA ASP A 533 11.77 -6.92 -9.35
C ASP A 533 10.64 -6.34 -10.22
N ASN A 534 10.38 -6.99 -11.36
CA ASN A 534 9.41 -6.50 -12.35
C ASN A 534 8.53 -7.62 -12.94
N GLU A 535 8.51 -8.80 -12.34
CA GLU A 535 7.64 -9.90 -12.77
C GLU A 535 6.19 -9.67 -12.28
N THR A 536 5.22 -10.17 -13.05
CA THR A 536 3.82 -10.27 -12.65
C THR A 536 3.46 -11.69 -12.17
N GLY A 537 4.36 -12.66 -12.42
CA GLY A 537 4.16 -14.03 -12.01
C GLY A 537 5.30 -14.94 -12.50
N PHE A 538 5.19 -16.22 -12.08
CA PHE A 538 6.11 -17.27 -12.49
C PHE A 538 5.34 -18.42 -13.13
N ASN A 539 5.74 -18.81 -14.35
CA ASN A 539 5.22 -19.96 -15.04
C ASN A 539 6.05 -21.19 -14.68
N ILE A 540 5.37 -22.24 -14.31
CA ILE A 540 5.96 -23.54 -13.95
C ILE A 540 5.65 -24.53 -15.06
N GLU A 541 6.67 -25.22 -15.54
CA GLU A 541 6.54 -26.31 -16.48
C GLU A 541 7.05 -27.63 -15.90
N ARG A 542 6.40 -28.72 -16.29
CA ARG A 542 6.71 -30.06 -15.87
C ARG A 542 7.02 -30.97 -17.06
N SER A 543 7.90 -31.95 -16.88
CA SER A 543 8.26 -32.97 -17.86
C SER A 543 8.39 -34.32 -17.18
N LEU A 544 8.17 -35.39 -17.96
CA LEU A 544 8.42 -36.78 -17.56
C LEU A 544 9.77 -37.34 -18.10
N ASP A 545 10.39 -36.65 -19.04
CA ASP A 545 11.61 -37.10 -19.71
C ASP A 545 12.79 -36.09 -19.56
N GLY A 546 12.55 -34.93 -18.93
CA GLY A 546 13.52 -33.85 -18.76
C GLY A 546 13.85 -33.10 -20.04
N VAL A 547 13.14 -33.34 -21.14
CA VAL A 547 13.37 -32.75 -22.45
C VAL A 547 12.10 -32.05 -22.96
N ASN A 548 10.97 -32.71 -22.90
CA ASN A 548 9.68 -32.19 -23.36
C ASN A 548 8.91 -31.66 -22.17
N PHE A 549 8.91 -30.32 -21.99
CA PHE A 549 8.22 -29.67 -20.93
C PHE A 549 6.84 -29.18 -21.38
N SER A 550 5.87 -29.26 -20.48
CA SER A 550 4.52 -28.78 -20.68
C SER A 550 4.14 -27.81 -19.54
N PHE A 551 3.41 -26.79 -19.88
CA PHE A 551 2.87 -25.83 -18.89
C PHE A 551 2.08 -26.56 -17.80
N LEU A 552 2.36 -26.24 -16.55
CA LEU A 552 1.71 -26.80 -15.38
C LEU A 552 0.80 -25.77 -14.71
N ASP A 553 1.37 -24.62 -14.30
CA ASP A 553 0.64 -23.59 -13.59
C ASP A 553 1.39 -22.25 -13.63
N THR A 554 0.70 -21.19 -13.19
CA THR A 554 1.29 -19.85 -12.95
C THR A 554 1.00 -19.41 -11.51
N VAL A 555 2.03 -18.92 -10.82
CA VAL A 555 1.91 -18.30 -9.50
C VAL A 555 2.16 -16.79 -9.61
N GLY A 556 1.65 -16.00 -8.63
CA GLY A 556 1.75 -14.54 -8.66
C GLY A 556 3.17 -14.01 -8.46
N ALA A 557 3.33 -12.69 -8.60
CA ALA A 557 4.58 -11.97 -8.31
C ALA A 557 5.07 -12.25 -6.88
N ASN A 558 6.41 -12.29 -6.71
CA ASN A 558 7.07 -12.56 -5.43
C ASN A 558 6.75 -13.93 -4.79
N VAL A 559 6.10 -14.85 -5.50
CA VAL A 559 5.90 -16.22 -5.04
C VAL A 559 7.11 -17.07 -5.46
N ASN A 560 7.74 -17.73 -4.52
CA ASN A 560 8.98 -18.49 -4.73
C ASN A 560 8.86 -19.98 -4.39
N ASN A 561 7.64 -20.50 -4.30
CA ASN A 561 7.36 -21.91 -4.02
C ASN A 561 6.09 -22.39 -4.71
N TYR A 562 5.98 -23.71 -4.93
CA TYR A 562 4.81 -24.37 -5.51
C TYR A 562 4.75 -25.82 -5.09
N SER A 563 3.57 -26.38 -4.88
CA SER A 563 3.37 -27.81 -4.58
C SER A 563 2.60 -28.48 -5.70
N ASP A 564 3.27 -29.36 -6.42
CA ASP A 564 2.68 -30.21 -7.47
C ASP A 564 2.11 -31.48 -6.85
N THR A 565 0.80 -31.68 -7.00
CA THR A 565 0.05 -32.77 -6.35
C THR A 565 -0.67 -33.66 -7.35
N GLY A 566 -1.13 -34.84 -6.91
CA GLY A 566 -1.80 -35.81 -7.78
C GLY A 566 -0.84 -36.57 -8.71
N LEU A 567 0.42 -36.65 -8.33
CA LEU A 567 1.47 -37.34 -9.07
C LEU A 567 1.39 -38.86 -8.94
N THR A 568 1.97 -39.56 -9.90
CA THR A 568 2.11 -41.04 -9.87
C THR A 568 3.26 -41.42 -8.94
N PRO A 569 3.09 -42.45 -8.08
CA PRO A 569 4.16 -42.96 -7.21
C PRO A 569 5.38 -43.48 -7.98
N SER A 570 6.56 -43.43 -7.34
CA SER A 570 7.83 -43.92 -7.89
C SER A 570 8.15 -43.38 -9.28
N THR A 571 7.67 -42.15 -9.57
CA THR A 571 7.82 -41.54 -10.91
C THR A 571 8.67 -40.27 -10.80
N THR A 572 9.64 -40.12 -11.70
CA THR A 572 10.50 -38.95 -11.76
C THR A 572 9.83 -37.86 -12.60
N TYR A 573 9.78 -36.65 -12.02
CA TYR A 573 9.31 -35.44 -12.68
C TYR A 573 10.42 -34.41 -12.70
N TRP A 574 10.51 -33.67 -13.81
CA TRP A 574 11.42 -32.56 -14.01
C TRP A 574 10.64 -31.27 -14.11
N TYR A 575 11.19 -30.19 -13.57
CA TYR A 575 10.58 -28.89 -13.51
C TYR A 575 11.54 -27.80 -13.98
N ARG A 576 10.98 -26.73 -14.51
CA ARG A 576 11.63 -25.47 -14.78
C ARG A 576 10.65 -24.33 -14.54
N VAL A 577 11.15 -23.16 -14.19
CA VAL A 577 10.36 -21.99 -13.88
C VAL A 577 10.91 -20.80 -14.64
N ASN A 578 10.05 -19.95 -15.20
CA ASN A 578 10.42 -18.64 -15.70
C ASN A 578 9.52 -17.57 -15.08
N ALA A 579 10.02 -16.34 -15.01
CA ALA A 579 9.25 -15.17 -14.63
C ALA A 579 8.60 -14.56 -15.87
N GLU A 580 7.42 -13.93 -15.70
CA GLU A 580 6.73 -13.23 -16.78
C GLU A 580 6.27 -11.85 -16.37
N ASN A 581 6.15 -10.95 -17.34
CA ASN A 581 5.45 -9.68 -17.27
C ASN A 581 4.84 -9.32 -18.62
N ALA A 582 4.22 -8.13 -18.72
CA ALA A 582 3.61 -7.64 -19.97
C ALA A 582 4.60 -7.56 -21.15
N SER A 583 5.90 -7.55 -20.90
CA SER A 583 6.97 -7.45 -21.91
C SER A 583 7.51 -8.80 -22.38
N GLY A 584 7.05 -9.88 -21.77
CA GLY A 584 7.44 -11.24 -22.13
C GLY A 584 7.90 -12.07 -20.94
N THR A 585 8.49 -13.23 -21.26
CA THR A 585 9.00 -14.19 -20.27
C THR A 585 10.51 -14.10 -20.16
N SER A 586 11.03 -14.35 -18.97
CA SER A 586 12.46 -14.50 -18.71
C SER A 586 13.03 -15.76 -19.40
N GLY A 587 14.33 -15.95 -19.34
CA GLY A 587 14.93 -17.27 -19.50
C GLY A 587 14.41 -18.24 -18.42
N TRP A 588 14.62 -19.55 -18.65
CA TRP A 588 14.27 -20.58 -17.67
C TRP A 588 15.29 -20.63 -16.52
N SER A 589 14.83 -21.04 -15.35
CA SER A 589 15.69 -21.45 -14.24
C SER A 589 16.57 -22.66 -14.64
N ASN A 590 17.43 -23.11 -13.75
CA ASN A 590 17.95 -24.46 -13.83
C ASN A 590 16.80 -25.48 -13.82
N THR A 591 16.96 -26.60 -14.51
CA THR A 591 16.06 -27.75 -14.37
C THR A 591 16.32 -28.46 -13.05
N ALA A 592 15.26 -28.77 -12.29
CA ALA A 592 15.30 -29.59 -11.09
C ALA A 592 14.41 -30.83 -11.27
N SER A 593 14.75 -31.93 -10.61
CA SER A 593 13.94 -33.16 -10.66
C SER A 593 13.83 -33.82 -9.31
N ALA A 594 12.71 -34.49 -9.10
CA ALA A 594 12.49 -35.36 -7.94
C ALA A 594 11.70 -36.60 -8.38
N THR A 595 11.90 -37.70 -7.66
CA THR A 595 11.11 -38.94 -7.84
C THR A 595 10.15 -39.02 -6.66
N THR A 596 8.84 -39.09 -6.91
CA THR A 596 7.83 -39.32 -5.87
C THR A 596 8.16 -40.57 -5.07
N ASN A 597 7.82 -40.56 -3.79
CA ASN A 597 8.02 -41.73 -2.94
C ASN A 597 7.26 -42.95 -3.47
N GLU A 598 7.68 -44.15 -3.07
CA GLU A 598 6.89 -45.35 -3.32
C GLU A 598 5.50 -45.21 -2.71
N ASP A 599 4.50 -45.72 -3.41
CA ASP A 599 3.18 -45.86 -2.79
C ASP A 599 3.33 -46.90 -1.67
N PRO A 600 3.01 -46.57 -0.41
CA PRO A 600 3.09 -47.51 0.70
C PRO A 600 2.17 -48.73 0.48
N GLY A 601 1.52 -48.86 -0.66
CA GLY A 601 0.56 -49.89 -0.98
C GLY A 601 -0.69 -49.79 -0.10
N GLY A 602 -1.88 -49.86 -0.69
CA GLY A 602 -3.07 -50.04 0.14
C GLY A 602 -2.97 -51.38 0.92
N PRO A 603 -3.79 -51.56 1.95
CA PRO A 603 -3.81 -52.76 2.75
C PRO A 603 -4.00 -53.99 1.85
N THR A 604 -3.19 -55.01 2.09
CA THR A 604 -3.15 -56.23 1.25
C THR A 604 -3.77 -57.45 1.93
N ALA A 605 -3.86 -57.45 3.25
CA ALA A 605 -4.32 -58.62 4.02
C ALA A 605 -5.13 -58.18 5.27
N VAL A 606 -6.00 -59.08 5.72
CA VAL A 606 -6.69 -58.93 7.01
C VAL A 606 -5.91 -59.62 8.12
N GLN A 607 -5.96 -59.04 9.33
CA GLN A 607 -5.33 -59.60 10.51
C GLN A 607 -6.29 -59.47 11.73
N ILE A 608 -5.97 -60.24 12.80
CA ILE A 608 -6.69 -60.15 14.05
C ILE A 608 -6.13 -58.99 14.87
N GLY A 609 -6.95 -57.95 15.08
CA GLY A 609 -6.65 -56.86 16.01
C GLY A 609 -6.82 -57.30 17.47
N SER A 610 -7.93 -57.92 17.82
CA SER A 610 -8.15 -58.48 19.16
C SER A 610 -9.28 -59.54 19.18
N VAL A 611 -9.23 -60.44 20.15
CA VAL A 611 -10.29 -61.38 20.47
C VAL A 611 -10.64 -61.25 21.96
N THR A 612 -11.90 -60.99 22.28
CA THR A 612 -12.37 -60.95 23.65
C THR A 612 -13.53 -61.88 23.84
N VAL A 613 -13.48 -62.74 24.86
CA VAL A 613 -14.52 -63.72 25.14
C VAL A 613 -15.20 -63.38 26.46
N THR A 614 -16.53 -63.44 26.45
CA THR A 614 -17.38 -63.15 27.61
C THR A 614 -18.57 -64.10 27.63
N THR A 615 -19.40 -64.02 28.66
CA THR A 615 -20.67 -64.73 28.67
C THR A 615 -21.83 -63.77 28.75
N VAL A 616 -22.94 -64.06 27.99
CA VAL A 616 -24.15 -63.26 28.02
C VAL A 616 -25.30 -63.98 28.72
N ASN A 617 -25.90 -63.32 29.70
CA ASN A 617 -27.04 -63.88 30.43
C ASN A 617 -28.30 -63.71 29.57
N ILE A 618 -28.96 -64.85 29.27
CA ILE A 618 -30.18 -64.88 28.43
C ILE A 618 -31.46 -65.18 29.25
N GLY A 619 -31.39 -65.09 30.55
CA GLY A 619 -32.52 -65.30 31.48
C GLY A 619 -32.55 -66.73 32.05
N GLN A 620 -33.37 -66.92 33.11
CA GLN A 620 -33.53 -68.20 33.84
C GLN A 620 -32.24 -68.89 34.27
N GLY A 621 -31.17 -68.13 34.53
CA GLY A 621 -29.85 -68.65 34.88
C GLY A 621 -29.05 -69.23 33.74
N GLN A 622 -29.53 -69.13 32.48
CA GLN A 622 -28.88 -69.55 31.27
C GLN A 622 -27.89 -68.50 30.77
N LYS A 623 -26.72 -68.91 30.29
CA LYS A 623 -25.68 -68.09 29.66
C LYS A 623 -25.29 -68.65 28.33
N ARG A 624 -24.94 -67.77 27.38
CA ARG A 624 -24.27 -68.06 26.11
C ARG A 624 -22.82 -67.59 26.16
N GLY A 625 -21.94 -68.25 25.42
CA GLY A 625 -20.63 -67.73 25.11
C GLY A 625 -20.72 -66.61 24.08
N ARG A 626 -19.95 -65.55 24.24
CA ARG A 626 -19.82 -64.44 23.28
C ARG A 626 -18.36 -64.15 23.00
N ALA A 627 -17.99 -64.17 21.74
CA ALA A 627 -16.70 -63.66 21.24
C ALA A 627 -16.93 -62.31 20.57
N ILE A 628 -16.08 -61.33 20.85
CA ILE A 628 -15.97 -60.05 20.18
C ILE A 628 -14.63 -60.04 19.49
N VAL A 629 -14.61 -59.95 18.17
CA VAL A 629 -13.38 -59.96 17.37
C VAL A 629 -13.26 -58.65 16.63
N VAL A 630 -12.09 -58.05 16.72
CA VAL A 630 -11.70 -56.85 15.92
C VAL A 630 -10.75 -57.30 14.83
N VAL A 631 -11.08 -56.97 13.62
CA VAL A 631 -10.26 -57.22 12.43
C VAL A 631 -9.61 -55.92 11.96
N VAL A 632 -8.34 -55.95 11.75
CA VAL A 632 -7.55 -54.85 11.18
C VAL A 632 -6.87 -55.32 9.89
N ASP A 633 -6.46 -54.38 9.06
CA ASP A 633 -5.58 -54.68 7.93
C ASP A 633 -4.12 -54.82 8.37
N ASP A 634 -3.24 -55.12 7.45
CA ASP A 634 -1.79 -55.24 7.65
C ASP A 634 -1.11 -53.91 7.95
N LEU A 635 -1.83 -52.76 7.86
CA LEU A 635 -1.42 -51.42 8.27
C LEU A 635 -2.02 -51.01 9.64
N GLY A 636 -2.86 -51.89 10.23
CA GLY A 636 -3.45 -51.67 11.56
C GLY A 636 -4.77 -50.90 11.56
N ALA A 637 -5.34 -50.55 10.40
CA ALA A 637 -6.63 -49.86 10.31
C ALA A 637 -7.80 -50.88 10.40
N PRO A 638 -8.95 -50.49 11.02
CA PRO A 638 -10.13 -51.33 11.11
C PRO A 638 -10.67 -51.75 9.75
N VAL A 639 -11.01 -53.04 9.57
CA VAL A 639 -11.58 -53.59 8.30
C VAL A 639 -13.06 -53.88 8.49
N ALA A 640 -13.89 -53.19 7.72
CA ALA A 640 -15.31 -53.46 7.63
C ALA A 640 -15.62 -54.56 6.57
N GLY A 641 -16.64 -55.35 6.79
CA GLY A 641 -17.07 -56.35 5.84
C GLY A 641 -16.34 -57.69 5.90
N ALA A 642 -15.37 -57.87 6.79
CA ALA A 642 -14.66 -59.13 7.01
C ALA A 642 -15.56 -60.15 7.72
N ILE A 643 -15.51 -61.41 7.31
CA ILE A 643 -16.23 -62.50 7.96
C ILE A 643 -15.25 -63.30 8.78
N VAL A 644 -15.51 -63.39 10.08
CA VAL A 644 -14.71 -64.15 11.04
C VAL A 644 -15.37 -65.47 11.30
N THR A 645 -14.60 -66.56 11.16
CA THR A 645 -15.03 -67.90 11.52
C THR A 645 -14.16 -68.47 12.62
N GLY A 646 -14.74 -69.20 13.54
CA GLY A 646 -13.98 -69.80 14.65
C GLY A 646 -14.78 -70.88 15.40
N ASP A 647 -14.13 -71.44 16.40
CA ASP A 647 -14.68 -72.57 17.17
C ASP A 647 -14.83 -72.17 18.65
N PHE A 648 -16.02 -72.38 19.20
CA PHE A 648 -16.22 -72.38 20.65
C PHE A 648 -15.92 -73.75 21.26
N SER A 649 -15.20 -73.75 22.35
CA SER A 649 -14.91 -74.94 23.15
C SER A 649 -15.07 -74.66 24.65
N GLY A 650 -15.13 -75.72 25.50
CA GLY A 650 -15.34 -75.64 26.92
C GLY A 650 -16.72 -76.09 27.36
N THR A 651 -17.45 -75.28 28.15
CA THR A 651 -18.81 -75.62 28.60
C THR A 651 -19.79 -75.69 27.41
N LEU A 652 -19.54 -74.94 26.35
CA LEU A 652 -20.30 -74.90 25.11
C LEU A 652 -19.31 -75.19 23.96
N ASN A 653 -19.57 -76.23 23.16
CA ASN A 653 -18.75 -76.62 22.01
C ASN A 653 -19.51 -76.42 20.74
N GLU A 654 -19.08 -75.47 19.90
CA GLU A 654 -19.67 -75.16 18.61
C GLU A 654 -18.56 -74.84 17.60
N PRO A 655 -18.21 -75.78 16.75
CA PRO A 655 -17.19 -75.61 15.69
C PRO A 655 -17.75 -74.83 14.47
N GLY A 656 -16.92 -74.07 13.81
CA GLY A 656 -17.20 -73.43 12.52
C GLY A 656 -18.28 -72.31 12.64
N VAL A 657 -18.35 -71.59 13.73
CA VAL A 657 -19.34 -70.52 13.91
C VAL A 657 -18.79 -69.27 13.26
N SER A 658 -19.58 -68.62 12.41
CA SER A 658 -19.20 -67.37 11.75
C SER A 658 -20.03 -66.18 12.28
N GLY A 659 -19.36 -65.05 12.39
CA GLY A 659 -20.01 -63.75 12.75
C GLY A 659 -20.66 -63.07 11.55
N SER A 660 -21.50 -62.10 11.81
CA SER A 660 -21.88 -61.11 10.77
C SER A 660 -20.64 -60.39 10.26
N PRO A 661 -20.66 -59.87 9.01
CA PRO A 661 -19.56 -59.04 8.55
C PRO A 661 -19.19 -57.94 9.57
N THR A 662 -17.92 -57.69 9.74
CA THR A 662 -17.41 -56.63 10.65
C THR A 662 -18.01 -55.26 10.28
N ASP A 663 -18.27 -54.45 11.29
CA ASP A 663 -18.77 -53.07 11.12
C ASP A 663 -17.61 -52.08 10.74
N ALA A 664 -17.93 -50.81 10.66
CA ALA A 664 -16.96 -49.77 10.29
C ALA A 664 -15.80 -49.61 11.32
N THR A 665 -15.91 -50.21 12.52
CA THR A 665 -14.84 -50.26 13.53
C THR A 665 -14.03 -51.55 13.44
N GLY A 666 -14.27 -52.39 12.42
CA GLY A 666 -13.68 -53.70 12.25
C GLY A 666 -14.22 -54.77 13.20
N THR A 667 -15.32 -54.52 13.89
CA THR A 667 -15.79 -55.37 14.99
C THR A 667 -16.92 -56.30 14.54
N THR A 668 -16.82 -57.59 14.94
CA THR A 668 -17.92 -58.53 14.85
C THR A 668 -18.18 -59.23 16.21
N VAL A 669 -19.42 -59.60 16.46
CA VAL A 669 -19.86 -60.32 17.66
C VAL A 669 -20.42 -61.67 17.26
N ILE A 670 -19.90 -62.73 17.88
CA ILE A 670 -20.26 -64.13 17.62
C ILE A 670 -20.76 -64.74 18.95
N ASP A 671 -22.00 -65.18 18.95
CA ASP A 671 -22.64 -65.84 20.14
C ASP A 671 -22.82 -67.32 19.89
N THR A 672 -22.63 -68.15 20.91
CA THR A 672 -23.04 -69.57 20.79
C THR A 672 -24.56 -69.69 20.60
N THR A 673 -24.99 -70.65 19.82
CA THR A 673 -26.41 -70.97 19.64
C THR A 673 -26.94 -71.69 20.87
N GLY A 674 -26.11 -72.54 21.47
CA GLY A 674 -26.42 -73.20 22.73
C GLY A 674 -26.23 -72.35 23.99
N SER A 675 -26.81 -72.82 25.09
CA SER A 675 -26.67 -72.17 26.40
C SER A 675 -26.56 -73.17 27.52
N ALA A 676 -25.93 -72.83 28.65
CA ALA A 676 -25.82 -73.69 29.84
C ALA A 676 -26.16 -72.90 31.11
N LYS A 677 -26.56 -73.61 32.16
CA LYS A 677 -26.83 -73.02 33.49
C LYS A 677 -25.58 -73.08 34.37
N GLY A 678 -25.40 -72.08 35.18
CA GLY A 678 -24.32 -72.00 36.17
C GLY A 678 -23.07 -71.28 35.68
N GLY A 679 -21.87 -71.71 36.12
CA GLY A 679 -20.61 -71.14 35.63
C GLY A 679 -20.30 -71.66 34.24
N VAL A 680 -20.40 -70.79 33.24
CA VAL A 680 -20.08 -71.11 31.82
C VAL A 680 -18.67 -70.58 31.56
N SER A 681 -17.76 -71.50 31.19
CA SER A 681 -16.41 -71.17 30.70
C SER A 681 -16.30 -71.56 29.25
N VAL A 682 -15.95 -70.65 28.42
CA VAL A 682 -15.80 -70.87 26.95
C VAL A 682 -14.48 -70.25 26.47
N THR A 683 -13.90 -70.92 25.50
CA THR A 683 -12.78 -70.44 24.69
C THR A 683 -13.27 -70.30 23.27
N PHE A 684 -12.93 -69.20 22.62
CA PHE A 684 -13.18 -68.97 21.20
C PHE A 684 -11.83 -68.88 20.47
N CYS A 685 -11.67 -69.71 19.45
CA CYS A 685 -10.49 -69.66 18.57
C CYS A 685 -10.91 -69.23 17.19
N VAL A 686 -10.40 -68.09 16.73
CA VAL A 686 -10.55 -67.67 15.33
C VAL A 686 -9.76 -68.59 14.46
N THR A 687 -10.36 -69.21 13.45
CA THR A 687 -9.75 -70.14 12.53
C THR A 687 -9.56 -69.55 11.13
N SER A 688 -10.40 -68.62 10.70
CA SER A 688 -10.22 -67.86 9.46
C SER A 688 -10.92 -66.51 9.50
N ILE A 689 -10.40 -65.59 8.69
CA ILE A 689 -11.02 -64.32 8.36
C ILE A 689 -10.98 -64.18 6.85
N THR A 690 -12.14 -63.94 6.23
CA THR A 690 -12.25 -63.72 4.80
C THR A 690 -12.71 -62.34 4.49
N HIS A 691 -12.18 -61.71 3.42
CA HIS A 691 -12.57 -60.39 3.00
C HIS A 691 -12.68 -60.31 1.44
N PRO A 692 -13.64 -59.57 0.88
CA PRO A 692 -13.85 -59.57 -0.59
C PRO A 692 -12.67 -59.06 -1.42
N THR A 693 -11.80 -58.22 -0.86
CA THR A 693 -10.72 -57.51 -1.59
C THR A 693 -9.34 -57.63 -0.95
N LEU A 694 -9.24 -58.05 0.31
CA LEU A 694 -7.97 -58.25 1.03
C LEU A 694 -7.68 -59.76 1.13
N SER A 695 -6.42 -60.15 1.18
CA SER A 695 -6.00 -61.53 1.39
C SER A 695 -6.55 -62.04 2.72
N ASP A 696 -7.12 -63.25 2.67
CA ASP A 696 -7.69 -63.93 3.84
C ASP A 696 -6.61 -64.28 4.87
N TRP A 697 -7.03 -64.28 6.13
CA TRP A 697 -6.19 -64.77 7.24
C TRP A 697 -6.67 -66.15 7.63
N ILE A 698 -5.73 -67.07 7.74
CA ILE A 698 -5.97 -68.43 8.25
C ILE A 698 -4.99 -68.70 9.35
N GLY A 699 -5.49 -69.15 10.52
CA GLY A 699 -4.66 -69.35 11.70
C GLY A 699 -5.43 -69.95 12.84
N ASN A 700 -4.90 -69.79 14.07
CA ASN A 700 -5.58 -70.20 15.27
C ASN A 700 -5.21 -69.29 16.45
N VAL A 701 -6.05 -68.30 16.68
CA VAL A 701 -5.87 -67.34 17.78
C VAL A 701 -7.04 -67.48 18.74
N CYS A 702 -6.74 -67.83 19.98
CA CYS A 702 -7.75 -68.18 20.96
C CYS A 702 -7.76 -67.17 22.13
N ALA A 703 -8.96 -66.91 22.68
CA ALA A 703 -9.20 -66.23 23.95
C ALA A 703 -10.24 -66.94 24.76
N SER A 704 -10.17 -66.82 26.08
CA SER A 704 -11.12 -67.42 27.03
C SER A 704 -11.71 -66.39 27.99
N ASN A 705 -12.91 -66.67 28.51
CA ASN A 705 -13.56 -65.83 29.51
C ASN A 705 -13.17 -66.16 30.95
#